data_d6fe7582e2ff117b855804cfb31cdc5e
#
_entry.id   d6fe7582e2ff117b855804cfb31cdc5e
#
_cell.length_a   1.000
_cell.length_b   1.000
_cell.length_c   1.000
_cell.angle_alpha   90.00
_cell.angle_beta   90.00
_cell.angle_gamma   90.00
#
_symmetry.space_group_name_H-M   'P 1'
#
loop_
_entity.id
_entity.type
_entity.pdbx_description
1 polymer ?
#
loop_
_entity_poly.entity_id
_entity_poly.type
_entity_poly.pdbx_seq_one_letter_code
_entity_poly.pdbx_strand_id
1 'polypeptide(L)'
;MRKFLVVGCGGSGAKTQAYMMDQLKALMRNIEPERTELPKCWQFVTIDVPLTPENGPSKLPNVPQAGGRYIGIGSAQRYSTFDIGVSSELVNNGGLKEIATWAPANPGSIATPVSDGAGQYRALGRMLTIPAVKKIQEGLKLSLDVLNNAETIKELNELNYKITGKRADANLQSPVILIISSMAGGAGASMFLDVCRILSTLPNSKPQHTGVFMFTPEVFSEIPKEMMMGAWPNSLAMFGEAVAAQSGAAVESDTALFSALGINGANEPFTFARMFPIGNRMGDQGAVFGDGSSNGVYRGLGRALSALMYSEQACESFVAYSLGNTGSPDANRNYLGWAEPNGLPWDGMPWGTMGFAQLSMGRDKYAEYAAQRLARSAFDRLLRGHLDPVNPATAEEQLKARLEERLPNVFTSLKFLPQMRTTQPTGHMIGQWLRSIFGQELATAADTCVATLRNSLPQYVEGQRGQEWAAAVYDRLAHPALAATITTDLNNAAYTAIYAYADELMNNLISVCEVELATMGVPFVEAVLNEITDLIQQRILPALNNISHKTTNYNPLAKPGQVDVILQPINGRGRAYNLDETMGEIAYAYRGQFETGFLSALSRNLMPVLDDFRVSGLSRLVREINDAHADLIEADRRKDINTNLADVSTDDPVAWPTDLDERISDRFHGSYNEILITEVDS
;
A
#
# COMPACT_ATOMS: atom_id res chain seq x y z
N MET A 1 -19.77 -12.33 -22.33
CA MET A 1 -19.40 -12.71 -20.94
C MET A 1 -20.54 -13.50 -20.31
N ARG A 2 -20.27 -14.39 -19.34
CA ARG A 2 -21.23 -15.19 -18.59
C ARG A 2 -21.02 -15.04 -17.09
N LYS A 3 -21.99 -15.54 -16.30
CA LYS A 3 -21.89 -15.62 -14.85
C LYS A 3 -20.99 -16.78 -14.45
N PHE A 4 -20.03 -16.55 -13.56
CA PHE A 4 -19.13 -17.56 -13.02
C PHE A 4 -19.09 -17.54 -11.50
N LEU A 5 -19.10 -18.73 -10.89
CA LEU A 5 -18.69 -18.95 -9.53
C LEU A 5 -17.41 -19.79 -9.53
N VAL A 6 -16.33 -19.20 -9.03
CA VAL A 6 -15.05 -19.89 -8.89
C VAL A 6 -14.84 -20.24 -7.42
N VAL A 7 -14.70 -21.54 -7.13
CA VAL A 7 -14.51 -22.04 -5.77
C VAL A 7 -13.12 -22.65 -5.64
N GLY A 8 -12.29 -22.07 -4.84
CA GLY A 8 -10.96 -22.61 -4.49
C GLY A 8 -11.07 -23.45 -3.21
N CYS A 9 -10.66 -24.72 -3.28
CA CYS A 9 -10.59 -25.61 -2.14
C CYS A 9 -9.13 -25.82 -1.73
N GLY A 10 -8.74 -25.32 -0.57
CA GLY A 10 -7.37 -25.38 -0.07
C GLY A 10 -6.44 -24.33 -0.71
N GLY A 11 -5.18 -24.28 -0.25
CA GLY A 11 -4.20 -23.28 -0.64
C GLY A 11 -3.89 -23.22 -2.15
N SER A 12 -3.87 -24.34 -2.87
CA SER A 12 -3.65 -24.36 -4.32
C SER A 12 -4.79 -23.68 -5.08
N GLY A 13 -6.03 -23.91 -4.65
CA GLY A 13 -7.21 -23.21 -5.18
C GLY A 13 -7.13 -21.70 -4.92
N ALA A 14 -6.78 -21.31 -3.70
CA ALA A 14 -6.63 -19.91 -3.30
C ALA A 14 -5.57 -19.16 -4.15
N LYS A 15 -4.40 -19.79 -4.34
CA LYS A 15 -3.30 -19.20 -5.14
C LYS A 15 -3.69 -19.05 -6.62
N THR A 16 -4.35 -20.06 -7.19
CA THR A 16 -4.86 -19.96 -8.56
C THR A 16 -5.90 -18.84 -8.71
N GLN A 17 -6.83 -18.72 -7.77
CA GLN A 17 -7.81 -17.64 -7.76
C GLN A 17 -7.16 -16.27 -7.69
N ALA A 18 -6.09 -16.09 -6.90
CA ALA A 18 -5.36 -14.83 -6.84
C ALA A 18 -4.80 -14.42 -8.21
N TYR A 19 -4.18 -15.36 -8.94
CA TYR A 19 -3.72 -15.12 -10.31
C TYR A 19 -4.88 -14.85 -11.29
N MET A 20 -6.01 -15.57 -11.14
CA MET A 20 -7.21 -15.31 -11.95
C MET A 20 -7.73 -13.88 -11.74
N MET A 21 -7.89 -13.48 -10.50
CA MET A 21 -8.44 -12.16 -10.16
C MET A 21 -7.53 -11.04 -10.66
N ASP A 22 -6.21 -11.20 -10.54
CA ASP A 22 -5.24 -10.24 -11.07
C ASP A 22 -5.35 -10.12 -12.59
N GLN A 23 -5.32 -11.25 -13.30
CA GLN A 23 -5.44 -11.29 -14.76
C GLN A 23 -6.79 -10.70 -15.24
N LEU A 24 -7.89 -11.01 -14.57
CA LEU A 24 -9.21 -10.48 -14.93
C LEU A 24 -9.30 -8.96 -14.68
N LYS A 25 -8.70 -8.45 -13.60
CA LYS A 25 -8.60 -7.00 -13.37
C LYS A 25 -7.80 -6.32 -14.47
N ALA A 26 -6.68 -6.91 -14.90
CA ALA A 26 -5.89 -6.38 -16.01
C ALA A 26 -6.69 -6.36 -17.33
N LEU A 27 -7.43 -7.43 -17.63
CA LEU A 27 -8.30 -7.49 -18.81
C LEU A 27 -9.44 -6.47 -18.77
N MET A 28 -10.04 -6.26 -17.58
CA MET A 28 -11.13 -5.29 -17.40
C MET A 28 -10.65 -3.85 -17.56
N ARG A 29 -9.44 -3.52 -17.14
CA ARG A 29 -8.86 -2.18 -17.36
C ARG A 29 -8.72 -1.78 -18.83
N ASN A 30 -8.60 -2.73 -19.72
CA ASN A 30 -8.61 -2.44 -21.17
C ASN A 30 -9.97 -1.94 -21.66
N ILE A 31 -11.07 -2.20 -20.92
CA ILE A 31 -12.43 -1.78 -21.27
C ILE A 31 -12.85 -0.58 -20.43
N GLU A 32 -12.51 -0.61 -19.15
CA GLU A 32 -12.83 0.41 -18.15
C GLU A 32 -11.55 0.74 -17.36
N PRO A 33 -10.70 1.68 -17.84
CA PRO A 33 -9.39 1.98 -17.22
C PRO A 33 -9.46 2.33 -15.73
N GLU A 34 -10.52 3.02 -15.31
CA GLU A 34 -10.73 3.45 -13.92
C GLU A 34 -11.27 2.33 -13.00
N ARG A 35 -11.54 1.15 -13.55
CA ARG A 35 -12.12 0.07 -12.78
C ARG A 35 -11.09 -0.63 -11.92
N THR A 36 -11.31 -0.63 -10.61
CA THR A 36 -10.46 -1.31 -9.63
C THR A 36 -11.01 -2.66 -9.16
N GLU A 37 -12.32 -2.88 -9.32
CA GLU A 37 -13.03 -4.07 -8.85
C GLU A 37 -13.45 -4.98 -9.99
N LEU A 38 -13.54 -6.28 -9.68
CA LEU A 38 -14.08 -7.25 -10.63
C LEU A 38 -15.60 -7.06 -10.82
N PRO A 39 -16.14 -7.40 -12.00
CA PRO A 39 -17.57 -7.44 -12.23
C PRO A 39 -18.29 -8.39 -11.26
N LYS A 40 -19.46 -7.99 -10.76
CA LYS A 40 -20.29 -8.80 -9.83
C LYS A 40 -20.72 -10.15 -10.42
N CYS A 41 -20.70 -10.28 -11.75
CA CYS A 41 -20.97 -11.54 -12.44
C CYS A 41 -19.85 -12.59 -12.32
N TRP A 42 -18.74 -12.26 -11.70
CA TRP A 42 -17.63 -13.16 -11.38
C TRP A 42 -17.43 -13.21 -9.88
N GLN A 43 -17.85 -14.30 -9.26
CA GLN A 43 -17.76 -14.51 -7.82
C GLN A 43 -16.64 -15.49 -7.50
N PHE A 44 -15.81 -15.15 -6.51
CA PHE A 44 -14.69 -15.96 -6.05
C PHE A 44 -14.89 -16.30 -4.57
N VAL A 45 -14.83 -17.60 -4.26
CA VAL A 45 -14.94 -18.12 -2.90
C VAL A 45 -13.79 -19.06 -2.62
N THR A 46 -12.99 -18.80 -1.62
CA THR A 46 -11.98 -19.74 -1.12
C THR A 46 -12.51 -20.43 0.13
N ILE A 47 -12.38 -21.75 0.19
CA ILE A 47 -12.68 -22.58 1.35
C ILE A 47 -11.38 -23.27 1.75
N ASP A 48 -10.91 -23.02 2.95
CA ASP A 48 -9.65 -23.62 3.45
C ASP A 48 -9.68 -23.85 4.95
N VAL A 49 -8.76 -24.66 5.45
CA VAL A 49 -8.62 -24.97 6.87
C VAL A 49 -8.11 -23.78 7.67
N PRO A 50 -7.09 -23.02 7.29
CA PRO A 50 -6.66 -21.86 8.08
C PRO A 50 -7.81 -20.95 8.49
N LEU A 51 -7.78 -20.45 9.73
CA LEU A 51 -8.81 -19.54 10.24
C LEU A 51 -8.75 -18.18 9.54
N THR A 52 -7.56 -17.77 9.12
CA THR A 52 -7.31 -16.55 8.36
C THR A 52 -6.70 -16.89 7.00
N PRO A 53 -7.00 -16.15 5.94
CA PRO A 53 -6.44 -16.40 4.63
C PRO A 53 -4.92 -16.20 4.62
N GLU A 54 -4.21 -17.10 3.94
CA GLU A 54 -2.78 -16.94 3.66
C GLU A 54 -2.51 -15.75 2.74
N ASN A 55 -1.27 -15.30 2.70
CA ASN A 55 -0.84 -14.29 1.72
C ASN A 55 -0.97 -14.83 0.29
N GLY A 56 -1.28 -13.93 -0.63
CA GLY A 56 -1.34 -14.27 -2.04
C GLY A 56 0.04 -14.68 -2.61
N PRO A 57 0.07 -15.43 -3.71
CA PRO A 57 1.31 -15.83 -4.37
C PRO A 57 1.99 -14.60 -5.01
N SER A 58 3.32 -14.61 -5.10
CA SER A 58 4.12 -13.55 -5.75
C SER A 58 3.72 -12.13 -5.33
N LYS A 59 3.44 -11.94 -4.03
CA LYS A 59 2.98 -10.67 -3.44
C LYS A 59 1.63 -10.13 -3.99
N LEU A 60 0.88 -10.93 -4.75
CA LEU A 60 -0.47 -10.56 -5.15
C LEU A 60 -1.39 -10.48 -3.92
N PRO A 61 -2.46 -9.69 -3.98
CA PRO A 61 -3.51 -9.74 -2.97
C PRO A 61 -4.09 -11.14 -2.86
N ASN A 62 -4.39 -11.60 -1.65
CA ASN A 62 -5.16 -12.82 -1.49
C ASN A 62 -6.63 -12.60 -1.91
N VAL A 63 -7.41 -13.69 -1.99
CA VAL A 63 -8.78 -13.64 -2.53
C VAL A 63 -9.67 -12.61 -1.83
N PRO A 64 -9.74 -12.51 -0.49
CA PRO A 64 -10.49 -11.44 0.18
C PRO A 64 -9.99 -10.03 -0.12
N GLN A 65 -8.68 -9.82 -0.12
CA GLN A 65 -8.09 -8.52 -0.45
C GLN A 65 -8.37 -8.10 -1.90
N ALA A 66 -8.52 -9.07 -2.79
CA ALA A 66 -8.85 -8.84 -4.19
C ALA A 66 -10.38 -8.64 -4.45
N GLY A 67 -11.23 -8.81 -3.42
CA GLY A 67 -12.68 -8.61 -3.49
C GLY A 67 -13.50 -9.91 -3.50
N GLY A 68 -12.88 -11.09 -3.29
CA GLY A 68 -13.57 -12.37 -3.12
C GLY A 68 -13.92 -12.68 -1.68
N ARG A 69 -14.39 -13.90 -1.43
CA ARG A 69 -14.82 -14.40 -0.11
C ARG A 69 -13.89 -15.50 0.39
N TYR A 70 -13.64 -15.52 1.68
CA TYR A 70 -12.90 -16.58 2.37
C TYR A 70 -13.75 -17.27 3.43
N ILE A 71 -13.71 -18.60 3.46
CA ILE A 71 -14.41 -19.43 4.43
C ILE A 71 -13.39 -20.33 5.11
N GLY A 72 -12.86 -19.90 6.26
CA GLY A 72 -11.98 -20.71 7.10
C GLY A 72 -12.80 -21.75 7.87
N ILE A 73 -12.43 -23.03 7.81
CA ILE A 73 -13.13 -24.14 8.44
C ILE A 73 -12.35 -24.79 9.58
N GLY A 74 -11.16 -24.31 9.88
CA GLY A 74 -10.33 -24.82 10.96
C GLY A 74 -10.88 -24.53 12.35
N SER A 75 -10.17 -25.00 13.36
CA SER A 75 -10.50 -24.82 14.76
C SER A 75 -9.28 -24.40 15.56
N ALA A 76 -9.46 -23.52 16.55
CA ALA A 76 -8.41 -23.16 17.51
C ALA A 76 -8.15 -24.29 18.55
N GLN A 77 -8.98 -25.32 18.57
CA GLN A 77 -8.84 -26.46 19.49
C GLN A 77 -7.83 -27.49 18.94
N ARG A 78 -7.31 -28.36 19.83
CA ARG A 78 -6.58 -29.54 19.37
C ARG A 78 -7.51 -30.49 18.64
N TYR A 79 -7.00 -31.18 17.64
CA TYR A 79 -7.82 -32.09 16.83
C TYR A 79 -8.60 -33.11 17.67
N SER A 80 -7.97 -33.73 18.68
CA SER A 80 -8.64 -34.73 19.58
C SER A 80 -9.87 -34.16 20.30
N THR A 81 -9.82 -32.89 20.73
CA THR A 81 -10.95 -32.22 21.38
C THR A 81 -12.05 -31.91 20.37
N PHE A 82 -11.66 -31.46 19.20
CA PHE A 82 -12.57 -31.16 18.08
C PHE A 82 -13.29 -32.45 17.62
N ASP A 83 -12.54 -33.55 17.43
CA ASP A 83 -13.08 -34.84 17.00
C ASP A 83 -14.13 -35.39 17.96
N ILE A 84 -13.89 -35.34 19.30
CA ILE A 84 -14.86 -35.75 20.29
C ILE A 84 -16.17 -34.98 20.17
N GLY A 85 -16.10 -33.65 19.95
CA GLY A 85 -17.28 -32.79 19.74
C GLY A 85 -18.09 -33.21 18.53
N VAL A 86 -17.40 -33.34 17.37
CA VAL A 86 -18.04 -33.75 16.11
C VAL A 86 -18.63 -35.14 16.18
N SER A 87 -17.88 -36.10 16.74
CA SER A 87 -18.32 -37.50 16.88
C SER A 87 -19.55 -37.60 17.78
N SER A 88 -19.58 -36.86 18.90
CA SER A 88 -20.71 -36.84 19.81
C SER A 88 -21.98 -36.29 19.13
N GLU A 89 -21.86 -35.21 18.35
CA GLU A 89 -22.98 -34.65 17.61
C GLU A 89 -23.50 -35.63 16.54
N LEU A 90 -22.62 -36.27 15.80
CA LEU A 90 -22.98 -37.21 14.76
C LEU A 90 -23.59 -38.51 15.28
N VAL A 91 -23.20 -38.96 16.48
CA VAL A 91 -23.88 -40.08 17.17
C VAL A 91 -25.35 -39.74 17.41
N ASN A 92 -25.60 -38.53 17.92
CA ASN A 92 -26.96 -38.09 18.23
C ASN A 92 -27.82 -37.97 16.97
N ASN A 93 -27.22 -37.61 15.83
CA ASN A 93 -27.91 -37.39 14.55
C ASN A 93 -27.86 -38.59 13.60
N GLY A 94 -27.29 -39.75 14.03
CA GLY A 94 -27.22 -40.96 13.19
C GLY A 94 -26.20 -40.92 12.05
N GLY A 95 -25.39 -39.84 11.94
CA GLY A 95 -24.40 -39.69 10.87
C GLY A 95 -23.06 -40.37 11.15
N LEU A 96 -22.80 -40.85 12.37
CA LEU A 96 -21.52 -41.45 12.75
C LEU A 96 -21.15 -42.69 11.92
N LYS A 97 -22.13 -43.49 11.52
CA LYS A 97 -21.91 -44.66 10.68
C LYS A 97 -21.19 -44.32 9.37
N GLU A 98 -21.57 -43.21 8.77
CA GLU A 98 -21.05 -42.76 7.47
C GLU A 98 -19.58 -42.29 7.58
N ILE A 99 -19.14 -41.78 8.72
CA ILE A 99 -17.79 -41.28 8.91
C ILE A 99 -16.86 -42.29 9.60
N ALA A 100 -17.38 -43.30 10.27
CA ALA A 100 -16.58 -44.25 11.09
C ALA A 100 -15.53 -45.04 10.29
N THR A 101 -15.72 -45.21 8.99
CA THR A 101 -14.81 -45.96 8.12
C THR A 101 -13.58 -45.16 7.67
N TRP A 102 -13.64 -43.82 7.71
CA TRP A 102 -12.56 -42.97 7.17
C TRP A 102 -12.04 -41.96 8.19
N ALA A 103 -12.74 -41.68 9.28
CA ALA A 103 -12.26 -40.80 10.34
C ALA A 103 -10.99 -41.37 11.02
N PRO A 104 -10.11 -40.52 11.56
CA PRO A 104 -8.90 -40.97 12.23
C PRO A 104 -9.22 -41.89 13.41
N ALA A 105 -8.72 -43.12 13.38
CA ALA A 105 -8.96 -44.11 14.45
C ALA A 105 -8.33 -43.75 15.81
N ASN A 106 -7.27 -42.92 15.79
CA ASN A 106 -6.62 -42.43 17.00
C ASN A 106 -6.45 -40.89 16.92
N PRO A 107 -7.48 -40.12 17.29
CA PRO A 107 -7.43 -38.64 17.24
C PRO A 107 -6.32 -38.05 18.13
N GLY A 108 -5.96 -38.73 19.21
CA GLY A 108 -4.91 -38.27 20.12
C GLY A 108 -3.49 -38.27 19.52
N SER A 109 -3.25 -39.08 18.49
CA SER A 109 -1.96 -39.12 17.79
C SER A 109 -1.73 -38.00 16.77
N ILE A 110 -2.75 -37.20 16.48
CA ILE A 110 -2.65 -36.12 15.50
C ILE A 110 -2.10 -34.85 16.17
N ALA A 111 -0.85 -34.54 15.84
CA ALA A 111 -0.14 -33.38 16.35
C ALA A 111 -0.38 -32.11 15.50
N THR A 112 -0.95 -32.22 14.30
CA THR A 112 -1.14 -31.10 13.37
C THR A 112 -2.08 -30.04 13.97
N PRO A 113 -1.66 -28.76 14.05
CA PRO A 113 -2.53 -27.69 14.47
C PRO A 113 -3.66 -27.49 13.45
N VAL A 114 -4.90 -27.69 13.88
CA VAL A 114 -6.07 -27.57 12.97
C VAL A 114 -6.51 -26.12 12.73
N SER A 115 -5.80 -25.16 13.30
CA SER A 115 -5.95 -23.73 12.99
C SER A 115 -5.22 -23.32 11.69
N ASP A 116 -4.14 -24.03 11.34
CA ASP A 116 -3.18 -23.60 10.31
C ASP A 116 -3.24 -24.46 9.04
N GLY A 117 -3.87 -25.63 9.11
CA GLY A 117 -4.01 -26.50 7.95
C GLY A 117 -4.32 -27.94 8.30
N ALA A 118 -4.59 -28.76 7.29
CA ALA A 118 -4.76 -30.22 7.43
C ALA A 118 -3.50 -31.01 7.03
N GLY A 119 -2.41 -30.35 6.66
CA GLY A 119 -1.22 -31.01 6.12
C GLY A 119 -1.57 -31.90 4.92
N GLN A 120 -1.12 -33.15 4.93
CA GLN A 120 -1.48 -34.16 3.94
C GLN A 120 -2.50 -35.21 4.46
N TYR A 121 -3.20 -34.89 5.57
CA TYR A 121 -4.16 -35.80 6.19
C TYR A 121 -5.58 -35.52 5.66
N ARG A 122 -6.03 -36.29 4.64
CA ARG A 122 -7.37 -36.11 4.04
C ARG A 122 -8.51 -36.34 5.03
N ALA A 123 -8.39 -37.39 5.87
CA ALA A 123 -9.37 -37.65 6.91
C ALA A 123 -9.54 -36.44 7.86
N LEU A 124 -8.44 -35.79 8.23
CA LEU A 124 -8.46 -34.57 9.02
C LEU A 124 -9.17 -33.43 8.30
N GLY A 125 -8.83 -33.17 7.02
CA GLY A 125 -9.48 -32.14 6.24
C GLY A 125 -11.00 -32.36 6.13
N ARG A 126 -11.44 -33.60 5.92
CA ARG A 126 -12.86 -33.92 5.84
C ARG A 126 -13.56 -33.79 7.20
N MET A 127 -12.95 -34.21 8.30
CA MET A 127 -13.48 -34.01 9.64
C MET A 127 -13.68 -32.55 10.00
N LEU A 128 -12.85 -31.64 9.49
CA LEU A 128 -13.04 -30.20 9.65
C LEU A 128 -14.12 -29.64 8.73
N THR A 129 -14.35 -30.24 7.58
CA THR A 129 -15.38 -29.83 6.62
C THR A 129 -16.79 -30.16 7.14
N ILE A 130 -16.99 -31.33 7.74
CA ILE A 130 -18.29 -31.82 8.17
C ILE A 130 -19.07 -30.83 9.06
N PRO A 131 -18.55 -30.30 10.17
CA PRO A 131 -19.29 -29.34 11.00
C PRO A 131 -19.41 -27.97 10.34
N ALA A 132 -18.62 -27.69 9.30
CA ALA A 132 -18.64 -26.42 8.58
C ALA A 132 -19.61 -26.40 7.38
N VAL A 133 -20.29 -27.53 7.07
CA VAL A 133 -21.13 -27.65 5.86
C VAL A 133 -22.19 -26.55 5.73
N LYS A 134 -22.83 -26.15 6.83
CA LYS A 134 -23.81 -25.04 6.83
C LYS A 134 -23.16 -23.70 6.54
N LYS A 135 -22.00 -23.43 7.14
CA LYS A 135 -21.23 -22.21 6.88
C LYS A 135 -20.78 -22.15 5.41
N ILE A 136 -20.34 -23.28 4.86
CA ILE A 136 -19.98 -23.40 3.45
C ILE A 136 -21.20 -23.16 2.56
N GLN A 137 -22.31 -23.82 2.86
CA GLN A 137 -23.56 -23.67 2.10
C GLN A 137 -24.04 -22.21 2.06
N GLU A 138 -24.05 -21.54 3.20
CA GLU A 138 -24.42 -20.12 3.30
C GLU A 138 -23.49 -19.22 2.48
N GLY A 139 -22.18 -19.43 2.57
CA GLY A 139 -21.19 -18.64 1.84
C GLY A 139 -21.31 -18.81 0.32
N LEU A 140 -21.52 -20.04 -0.14
CA LEU A 140 -21.75 -20.35 -1.56
C LEU A 140 -23.10 -19.80 -2.06
N LYS A 141 -24.16 -19.94 -1.24
CA LYS A 141 -25.47 -19.39 -1.55
C LYS A 141 -25.43 -17.87 -1.72
N LEU A 142 -24.78 -17.16 -0.80
CA LEU A 142 -24.62 -15.70 -0.90
C LEU A 142 -23.95 -15.29 -2.22
N SER A 143 -22.95 -16.03 -2.67
CA SER A 143 -22.27 -15.73 -3.94
C SER A 143 -23.14 -16.06 -5.16
N LEU A 144 -23.93 -17.13 -5.11
CA LEU A 144 -24.91 -17.46 -6.17
C LEU A 144 -26.05 -16.42 -6.20
N ASP A 145 -26.49 -15.92 -5.06
CA ASP A 145 -27.52 -14.88 -4.96
C ASP A 145 -27.02 -13.56 -5.59
N VAL A 146 -25.76 -13.19 -5.38
CA VAL A 146 -25.14 -12.04 -6.06
C VAL A 146 -25.15 -12.21 -7.58
N LEU A 147 -24.83 -13.40 -8.09
CA LEU A 147 -24.85 -13.68 -9.55
C LEU A 147 -26.23 -13.52 -10.19
N ASN A 148 -27.28 -13.68 -9.41
CA ASN A 148 -28.66 -13.59 -9.88
C ASN A 148 -29.38 -12.29 -9.50
N ASN A 149 -28.66 -11.36 -8.88
CA ASN A 149 -29.19 -10.04 -8.54
C ASN A 149 -29.43 -9.21 -9.82
N ALA A 150 -30.48 -8.39 -9.82
CA ALA A 150 -30.82 -7.50 -10.93
C ALA A 150 -29.69 -6.53 -11.29
N GLU A 151 -28.95 -6.01 -10.30
CA GLU A 151 -27.81 -5.13 -10.52
C GLU A 151 -26.67 -5.85 -11.28
N THR A 152 -26.37 -7.09 -10.89
CA THR A 152 -25.34 -7.91 -11.56
C THR A 152 -25.71 -8.21 -13.00
N ILE A 153 -27.00 -8.50 -13.27
CA ILE A 153 -27.50 -8.72 -14.62
C ILE A 153 -27.39 -7.46 -15.47
N LYS A 154 -27.73 -6.30 -14.89
CA LYS A 154 -27.59 -5.02 -15.57
C LYS A 154 -26.12 -4.72 -15.91
N GLU A 155 -25.21 -4.86 -14.92
CA GLU A 155 -23.76 -4.68 -15.13
C GLU A 155 -23.24 -5.62 -16.22
N LEU A 156 -23.61 -6.89 -16.19
CA LEU A 156 -23.20 -7.89 -17.21
C LEU A 156 -23.65 -7.50 -18.61
N ASN A 157 -24.88 -7.01 -18.75
CA ASN A 157 -25.41 -6.54 -20.03
C ASN A 157 -24.67 -5.30 -20.55
N GLU A 158 -24.32 -4.36 -19.68
CA GLU A 158 -23.55 -3.18 -20.04
C GLU A 158 -22.14 -3.53 -20.47
N LEU A 159 -21.45 -4.43 -19.76
CA LEU A 159 -20.11 -4.90 -20.10
C LEU A 159 -20.11 -5.69 -21.41
N ASN A 160 -21.07 -6.61 -21.60
CA ASN A 160 -21.19 -7.32 -22.86
C ASN A 160 -21.39 -6.37 -24.05
N TYR A 161 -22.21 -5.34 -23.88
CA TYR A 161 -22.40 -4.35 -24.94
C TYR A 161 -21.10 -3.59 -25.25
N LYS A 162 -20.32 -3.22 -24.23
CA LYS A 162 -19.02 -2.56 -24.43
C LYS A 162 -18.01 -3.45 -25.16
N ILE A 163 -18.01 -4.77 -24.90
CA ILE A 163 -17.03 -5.70 -25.48
C ILE A 163 -17.46 -6.17 -26.87
N THR A 164 -18.74 -6.51 -27.07
CA THR A 164 -19.21 -7.23 -28.26
C THR A 164 -20.16 -6.41 -29.12
N GLY A 165 -20.62 -5.27 -28.67
CA GLY A 165 -21.70 -4.49 -29.31
C GLY A 165 -23.09 -5.13 -29.16
N LYS A 166 -23.21 -6.26 -28.44
CA LYS A 166 -24.47 -7.01 -28.23
C LYS A 166 -24.80 -7.11 -26.77
N ARG A 167 -26.08 -7.05 -26.42
CA ARG A 167 -26.54 -7.35 -25.07
C ARG A 167 -26.60 -8.86 -24.87
N ALA A 168 -26.16 -9.33 -23.69
CA ALA A 168 -26.27 -10.75 -23.35
C ALA A 168 -27.70 -11.07 -22.91
N ASP A 169 -28.15 -12.29 -23.22
CA ASP A 169 -29.38 -12.86 -22.65
C ASP A 169 -29.09 -13.50 -21.27
N ALA A 170 -28.54 -12.67 -20.36
CA ALA A 170 -27.96 -13.10 -19.09
C ALA A 170 -28.98 -13.69 -18.11
N ASN A 171 -30.27 -13.39 -18.30
CA ASN A 171 -31.33 -13.85 -17.40
C ASN A 171 -31.60 -15.36 -17.52
N LEU A 172 -31.32 -15.95 -18.69
CA LEU A 172 -31.66 -17.35 -18.99
C LEU A 172 -30.49 -18.31 -18.74
N GLN A 173 -29.27 -17.80 -18.54
CA GLN A 173 -28.09 -18.65 -18.42
C GLN A 173 -27.76 -18.96 -16.96
N SER A 174 -27.69 -20.25 -16.64
CA SER A 174 -27.14 -20.71 -15.35
C SER A 174 -25.65 -20.36 -15.23
N PRO A 175 -25.16 -20.03 -14.03
CA PRO A 175 -23.74 -19.82 -13.81
C PRO A 175 -22.91 -21.04 -14.19
N VAL A 176 -21.70 -20.82 -14.69
CA VAL A 176 -20.67 -21.85 -14.79
C VAL A 176 -19.90 -21.87 -13.49
N ILE A 177 -19.71 -23.05 -12.93
CA ILE A 177 -19.03 -23.27 -11.66
C ILE A 177 -17.67 -23.93 -11.94
N LEU A 178 -16.60 -23.30 -11.46
CA LEU A 178 -15.25 -23.82 -11.58
C LEU A 178 -14.72 -24.11 -10.16
N ILE A 179 -14.44 -25.37 -9.88
CA ILE A 179 -13.85 -25.80 -8.61
C ILE A 179 -12.39 -26.08 -8.83
N ILE A 180 -11.51 -25.47 -8.06
CA ILE A 180 -10.06 -25.57 -8.20
C ILE A 180 -9.49 -26.11 -6.90
N SER A 181 -8.76 -27.22 -6.96
CA SER A 181 -8.21 -27.89 -5.80
C SER A 181 -6.95 -28.67 -6.13
N SER A 182 -6.40 -29.39 -5.15
CA SER A 182 -5.25 -30.28 -5.29
C SER A 182 -5.57 -31.69 -4.82
N MET A 183 -5.07 -32.69 -5.51
CA MET A 183 -5.14 -34.09 -5.11
C MET A 183 -4.18 -34.45 -3.99
N ALA A 184 -3.10 -33.68 -3.85
CA ALA A 184 -1.97 -34.00 -2.97
C ALA A 184 -2.19 -33.60 -1.51
N GLY A 185 -2.90 -32.50 -1.27
CA GLY A 185 -3.07 -31.93 0.06
C GLY A 185 -4.16 -32.59 0.90
N GLY A 186 -4.15 -32.33 2.22
CA GLY A 186 -5.18 -32.85 3.12
C GLY A 186 -6.50 -32.10 3.02
N ALA A 187 -6.48 -30.76 2.93
CA ALA A 187 -7.69 -29.95 2.87
C ALA A 187 -8.40 -30.06 1.52
N GLY A 188 -7.75 -29.63 0.43
CA GLY A 188 -8.36 -29.59 -0.91
C GLY A 188 -8.85 -30.94 -1.39
N ALA A 189 -8.00 -31.98 -1.30
CA ALA A 189 -8.34 -33.34 -1.74
C ALA A 189 -9.49 -33.99 -0.98
N SER A 190 -9.81 -33.51 0.22
CA SER A 190 -10.88 -34.05 1.04
C SER A 190 -12.21 -33.31 0.89
N MET A 191 -12.17 -31.97 0.74
CA MET A 191 -13.40 -31.17 0.82
C MET A 191 -14.09 -30.94 -0.51
N PHE A 192 -13.41 -31.09 -1.64
CA PHE A 192 -13.97 -30.68 -2.93
C PHE A 192 -15.23 -31.44 -3.30
N LEU A 193 -15.33 -32.76 -2.99
CA LEU A 193 -16.54 -33.55 -3.22
C LEU A 193 -17.69 -33.10 -2.34
N ASP A 194 -17.44 -32.82 -1.06
CA ASP A 194 -18.45 -32.28 -0.15
C ASP A 194 -18.94 -30.91 -0.63
N VAL A 195 -18.03 -30.07 -1.14
CA VAL A 195 -18.38 -28.77 -1.76
C VAL A 195 -19.23 -28.97 -3.01
N CYS A 196 -18.88 -29.92 -3.90
CA CYS A 196 -19.70 -30.27 -5.05
C CYS A 196 -21.11 -30.73 -4.63
N ARG A 197 -21.19 -31.56 -3.61
CA ARG A 197 -22.46 -32.06 -3.05
C ARG A 197 -23.30 -30.93 -2.47
N ILE A 198 -22.68 -30.01 -1.72
CA ILE A 198 -23.38 -28.81 -1.18
C ILE A 198 -23.90 -27.95 -2.33
N LEU A 199 -23.09 -27.71 -3.35
CA LEU A 199 -23.51 -26.91 -4.52
C LEU A 199 -24.70 -27.54 -5.22
N SER A 200 -24.77 -28.88 -5.35
CA SER A 200 -25.89 -29.55 -5.98
C SER A 200 -27.22 -29.36 -5.24
N THR A 201 -27.19 -28.96 -3.97
CA THR A 201 -28.40 -28.65 -3.17
C THR A 201 -28.85 -27.20 -3.31
N LEU A 202 -28.05 -26.33 -3.93
CA LEU A 202 -28.34 -24.90 -4.00
C LEU A 202 -29.14 -24.56 -5.28
N PRO A 203 -30.11 -23.64 -5.17
CA PRO A 203 -30.82 -23.15 -6.34
C PRO A 203 -29.85 -22.44 -7.30
N ASN A 204 -30.10 -22.53 -8.58
CA ASN A 204 -29.27 -21.93 -9.63
C ASN A 204 -27.87 -22.53 -9.80
N SER A 205 -27.54 -23.59 -9.09
CA SER A 205 -26.35 -24.42 -9.32
C SER A 205 -26.75 -25.65 -10.11
N LYS A 206 -25.99 -25.95 -11.19
CA LYS A 206 -26.22 -27.13 -12.02
C LYS A 206 -24.96 -27.98 -12.10
N PRO A 207 -25.01 -29.25 -11.68
CA PRO A 207 -23.86 -30.15 -11.82
C PRO A 207 -23.33 -30.24 -13.26
N GLN A 208 -24.18 -30.16 -14.27
CA GLN A 208 -23.82 -30.16 -15.69
C GLN A 208 -22.98 -28.95 -16.12
N HIS A 209 -23.02 -27.86 -15.33
CA HIS A 209 -22.22 -26.65 -15.58
C HIS A 209 -21.06 -26.53 -14.60
N THR A 210 -20.72 -27.59 -13.87
CA THR A 210 -19.66 -27.62 -12.87
C THR A 210 -18.44 -28.39 -13.38
N GLY A 211 -17.30 -27.73 -13.53
CA GLY A 211 -16.01 -28.34 -13.84
C GLY A 211 -15.06 -28.32 -12.65
N VAL A 212 -14.31 -29.39 -12.45
CA VAL A 212 -13.37 -29.56 -11.33
C VAL A 212 -11.95 -29.63 -11.88
N PHE A 213 -11.06 -28.74 -11.40
CA PHE A 213 -9.64 -28.67 -11.79
C PHE A 213 -8.79 -29.10 -10.61
N MET A 214 -8.01 -30.18 -10.77
CA MET A 214 -7.29 -30.83 -9.68
C MET A 214 -5.81 -30.92 -9.97
N PHE A 215 -4.99 -30.22 -9.21
CA PHE A 215 -3.54 -30.33 -9.34
C PHE A 215 -3.06 -31.70 -8.88
N THR A 216 -2.28 -32.36 -9.75
CA THR A 216 -1.68 -33.67 -9.46
C THR A 216 -0.44 -33.53 -8.59
N PRO A 217 0.05 -34.62 -7.94
CA PRO A 217 1.25 -34.55 -7.11
C PRO A 217 2.51 -34.07 -7.81
N GLU A 218 2.62 -34.28 -9.13
CA GLU A 218 3.77 -33.85 -9.92
C GLU A 218 3.99 -32.35 -9.91
N VAL A 219 2.91 -31.57 -9.74
CA VAL A 219 2.97 -30.10 -9.62
C VAL A 219 3.83 -29.66 -8.44
N PHE A 220 3.98 -30.52 -7.44
CA PHE A 220 4.74 -30.26 -6.21
C PHE A 220 6.12 -30.91 -6.20
N SER A 221 6.67 -31.25 -7.38
CA SER A 221 7.96 -31.95 -7.51
C SER A 221 9.16 -31.19 -6.93
N GLU A 222 9.04 -29.90 -6.68
CA GLU A 222 10.05 -29.07 -5.97
C GLU A 222 10.14 -29.40 -4.47
N ILE A 223 9.07 -29.98 -3.88
CA ILE A 223 9.06 -30.37 -2.48
C ILE A 223 9.76 -31.73 -2.32
N PRO A 224 10.69 -31.89 -1.36
CA PRO A 224 11.35 -33.16 -1.12
C PRO A 224 10.37 -34.32 -0.93
N LYS A 225 10.66 -35.48 -1.51
CA LYS A 225 9.76 -36.65 -1.47
C LYS A 225 9.41 -37.10 -0.05
N GLU A 226 10.32 -36.95 0.87
CA GLU A 226 10.14 -37.25 2.29
C GLU A 226 9.05 -36.38 2.94
N MET A 227 8.84 -35.19 2.42
CA MET A 227 7.79 -34.25 2.86
C MET A 227 6.47 -34.47 2.09
N MET A 228 6.43 -35.32 1.10
CA MET A 228 5.29 -35.56 0.20
C MET A 228 4.71 -37.00 0.34
N MET A 229 4.97 -37.68 1.44
CA MET A 229 4.56 -39.09 1.62
C MET A 229 3.05 -39.33 1.50
N GLY A 230 2.22 -38.36 1.86
CA GLY A 230 0.76 -38.43 1.75
C GLY A 230 0.20 -38.09 0.38
N ALA A 231 0.97 -37.44 -0.49
CA ALA A 231 0.45 -36.85 -1.73
C ALA A 231 -0.06 -37.89 -2.74
N TRP A 232 0.70 -38.95 -3.00
CA TRP A 232 0.33 -40.01 -3.90
C TRP A 232 -0.82 -40.89 -3.38
N PRO A 233 -0.80 -41.37 -2.12
CA PRO A 233 -1.95 -42.06 -1.53
C PRO A 233 -3.22 -41.21 -1.52
N ASN A 234 -3.12 -39.90 -1.22
CA ASN A 234 -4.25 -38.99 -1.27
C ASN A 234 -4.86 -38.91 -2.66
N SER A 235 -4.02 -38.81 -3.69
CA SER A 235 -4.47 -38.74 -5.09
C SER A 235 -5.19 -40.01 -5.52
N LEU A 236 -4.63 -41.19 -5.19
CA LEU A 236 -5.25 -42.47 -5.52
C LEU A 236 -6.64 -42.61 -4.88
N ALA A 237 -6.73 -42.32 -3.60
CA ALA A 237 -8.00 -42.38 -2.84
C ALA A 237 -9.02 -41.38 -3.41
N MET A 238 -8.58 -40.15 -3.71
CA MET A 238 -9.41 -39.12 -4.29
C MET A 238 -9.97 -39.52 -5.66
N PHE A 239 -9.18 -40.15 -6.53
CA PHE A 239 -9.67 -40.68 -7.81
C PHE A 239 -10.77 -41.70 -7.61
N GLY A 240 -10.61 -42.66 -6.69
CA GLY A 240 -11.65 -43.64 -6.38
C GLY A 240 -12.94 -43.02 -5.91
N GLU A 241 -12.84 -42.01 -5.02
CA GLU A 241 -14.00 -41.27 -4.52
C GLU A 241 -14.69 -40.44 -5.62
N ALA A 242 -13.90 -39.80 -6.49
CA ALA A 242 -14.45 -39.07 -7.64
C ALA A 242 -15.19 -39.97 -8.64
N VAL A 243 -14.67 -41.18 -8.90
CA VAL A 243 -15.34 -42.18 -9.69
C VAL A 243 -16.66 -42.61 -9.04
N ALA A 244 -16.66 -42.90 -7.73
CA ALA A 244 -17.87 -43.25 -7.00
C ALA A 244 -18.91 -42.10 -7.02
N ALA A 245 -18.48 -40.87 -6.90
CA ALA A 245 -19.35 -39.68 -6.97
C ALA A 245 -19.99 -39.54 -8.36
N GLN A 246 -19.24 -39.70 -9.44
CA GLN A 246 -19.74 -39.54 -10.81
C GLN A 246 -20.60 -40.71 -11.30
N SER A 247 -20.33 -41.91 -10.79
CA SER A 247 -21.16 -43.07 -11.11
C SER A 247 -22.44 -43.19 -10.33
N GLY A 248 -22.66 -42.28 -9.37
CA GLY A 248 -23.80 -42.32 -8.45
C GLY A 248 -23.65 -43.33 -7.31
N ALA A 249 -22.54 -44.05 -7.21
CA ALA A 249 -22.31 -45.06 -6.16
C ALA A 249 -22.24 -44.45 -4.73
N ALA A 250 -21.90 -43.20 -4.62
CA ALA A 250 -21.80 -42.48 -3.34
C ALA A 250 -23.13 -41.82 -2.89
N VAL A 251 -24.19 -41.83 -3.71
CA VAL A 251 -25.42 -41.03 -3.45
C VAL A 251 -26.09 -41.40 -2.15
N GLU A 252 -26.21 -42.68 -1.84
CA GLU A 252 -26.91 -43.16 -0.63
C GLU A 252 -26.18 -42.70 0.64
N SER A 253 -24.87 -42.91 0.70
CA SER A 253 -24.08 -42.53 1.85
C SER A 253 -23.93 -41.00 2.00
N ASP A 254 -23.78 -40.27 0.90
CA ASP A 254 -23.75 -38.80 0.90
C ASP A 254 -25.09 -38.25 1.38
N THR A 255 -26.23 -38.78 0.89
CA THR A 255 -27.57 -38.34 1.30
C THR A 255 -27.78 -38.57 2.80
N ALA A 256 -27.36 -39.73 3.32
CA ALA A 256 -27.49 -40.05 4.75
C ALA A 256 -26.65 -39.07 5.60
N LEU A 257 -25.37 -38.86 5.21
CA LEU A 257 -24.46 -37.94 5.92
C LEU A 257 -24.96 -36.51 5.91
N PHE A 258 -25.26 -35.96 4.74
CA PHE A 258 -25.68 -34.57 4.62
C PHE A 258 -27.05 -34.30 5.27
N SER A 259 -27.99 -35.26 5.23
CA SER A 259 -29.23 -35.16 5.97
C SER A 259 -29.02 -35.12 7.49
N ALA A 260 -28.13 -35.94 8.03
CA ALA A 260 -27.75 -35.90 9.43
C ALA A 260 -27.13 -34.53 9.85
N LEU A 261 -26.48 -33.85 8.92
CA LEU A 261 -25.91 -32.51 9.10
C LEU A 261 -26.93 -31.38 8.83
N GLY A 262 -28.17 -31.73 8.53
CA GLY A 262 -29.27 -30.79 8.28
C GLY A 262 -29.22 -30.11 6.92
N ILE A 263 -28.59 -30.73 5.92
CA ILE A 263 -28.63 -30.34 4.51
C ILE A 263 -29.47 -31.34 3.74
N ASN A 264 -30.64 -30.90 3.28
CA ASN A 264 -31.57 -31.70 2.52
C ASN A 264 -31.34 -31.54 1.02
N GLY A 265 -31.73 -32.55 0.23
CA GLY A 265 -31.65 -32.53 -1.23
C GLY A 265 -30.29 -32.94 -1.78
N ALA A 266 -29.38 -33.51 -0.97
CA ALA A 266 -28.07 -34.01 -1.39
C ALA A 266 -28.16 -35.37 -2.13
N ASN A 267 -29.20 -35.55 -2.96
CA ASN A 267 -29.55 -36.81 -3.64
C ASN A 267 -29.32 -36.77 -5.15
N GLU A 268 -28.70 -35.71 -5.66
CA GLU A 268 -28.32 -35.64 -7.08
C GLU A 268 -27.38 -36.78 -7.44
N PRO A 269 -27.63 -37.50 -8.57
CA PRO A 269 -26.89 -38.67 -8.94
C PRO A 269 -25.42 -38.40 -9.29
N PHE A 270 -25.09 -37.20 -9.71
CA PHE A 270 -23.70 -36.69 -9.83
C PHE A 270 -23.65 -35.21 -9.47
N THR A 271 -22.45 -34.71 -9.08
CA THR A 271 -22.33 -33.39 -8.50
C THR A 271 -21.43 -32.44 -9.31
N PHE A 272 -20.74 -32.95 -10.31
CA PHE A 272 -19.97 -32.17 -11.28
C PHE A 272 -19.91 -32.91 -12.62
N ALA A 273 -19.74 -32.15 -13.71
CA ALA A 273 -19.76 -32.70 -15.05
C ALA A 273 -18.46 -33.43 -15.42
N ARG A 274 -17.33 -32.76 -15.17
CA ARG A 274 -16.02 -33.29 -15.60
C ARG A 274 -14.92 -32.84 -14.63
N MET A 275 -13.91 -33.72 -14.48
CA MET A 275 -12.68 -33.43 -13.77
C MET A 275 -11.52 -33.26 -14.75
N PHE A 276 -10.68 -32.27 -14.46
CA PHE A 276 -9.48 -31.93 -15.22
C PHE A 276 -8.25 -32.09 -14.31
N PRO A 277 -7.53 -33.23 -14.36
CA PRO A 277 -6.24 -33.36 -13.72
C PRO A 277 -5.23 -32.41 -14.36
N ILE A 278 -4.56 -31.61 -13.55
CA ILE A 278 -3.59 -30.60 -13.98
C ILE A 278 -2.20 -31.01 -13.47
N GLY A 279 -1.33 -31.38 -14.39
CA GLY A 279 0.07 -31.69 -14.11
C GLY A 279 1.00 -30.52 -14.48
N ASN A 280 2.30 -30.73 -14.30
CA ASN A 280 3.34 -29.79 -14.71
C ASN A 280 4.07 -30.23 -16.01
N ARG A 281 3.51 -31.19 -16.74
CA ARG A 281 4.07 -31.69 -18.02
C ARG A 281 3.04 -31.65 -19.12
N MET A 282 3.49 -31.41 -20.33
CA MET A 282 2.66 -31.22 -21.52
C MET A 282 3.12 -32.13 -22.68
N GLY A 283 2.15 -32.49 -23.49
CA GLY A 283 2.37 -33.22 -24.71
C GLY A 283 2.93 -34.64 -24.53
N ASP A 284 3.09 -35.35 -25.62
CA ASP A 284 3.56 -36.74 -25.64
C ASP A 284 5.00 -36.91 -25.16
N GLN A 285 5.80 -35.86 -25.32
CA GLN A 285 7.20 -35.83 -24.89
C GLN A 285 7.37 -35.46 -23.43
N GLY A 286 6.30 -35.13 -22.73
CA GLY A 286 6.33 -34.74 -21.32
C GLY A 286 7.14 -33.48 -21.08
N ALA A 287 7.08 -32.51 -21.98
CA ALA A 287 7.73 -31.21 -21.81
C ALA A 287 7.25 -30.50 -20.51
N VAL A 288 8.19 -29.92 -19.80
CA VAL A 288 7.85 -29.20 -18.55
C VAL A 288 7.10 -27.92 -18.89
N PHE A 289 6.01 -27.67 -18.17
CA PHE A 289 5.25 -26.43 -18.30
C PHE A 289 5.97 -25.29 -17.57
N GLY A 290 6.30 -24.23 -18.31
CA GLY A 290 7.01 -23.08 -17.76
C GLY A 290 8.34 -23.48 -17.11
N ASP A 291 8.59 -22.99 -15.89
CA ASP A 291 9.74 -23.35 -15.06
C ASP A 291 9.55 -24.66 -14.25
N GLY A 292 8.40 -25.30 -14.38
CA GLY A 292 8.04 -26.52 -13.64
C GLY A 292 7.60 -26.27 -12.19
N SER A 293 7.62 -25.04 -11.73
CA SER A 293 7.20 -24.69 -10.37
C SER A 293 5.69 -24.80 -10.19
N SER A 294 5.27 -25.06 -8.97
CA SER A 294 3.86 -25.04 -8.60
C SER A 294 3.21 -23.68 -8.85
N ASN A 295 3.91 -22.58 -8.59
CA ASN A 295 3.45 -21.24 -8.89
C ASN A 295 3.25 -20.98 -10.39
N GLY A 296 4.17 -21.47 -11.23
CA GLY A 296 4.04 -21.43 -12.68
C GLY A 296 2.77 -22.11 -13.18
N VAL A 297 2.47 -23.30 -12.62
CA VAL A 297 1.25 -24.05 -12.97
C VAL A 297 -0.03 -23.35 -12.46
N TYR A 298 -0.05 -22.81 -11.24
CA TYR A 298 -1.19 -22.03 -10.73
C TYR A 298 -1.48 -20.82 -11.60
N ARG A 299 -0.44 -20.09 -12.00
CA ARG A 299 -0.55 -18.93 -12.88
C ARG A 299 -1.04 -19.33 -14.27
N GLY A 300 -0.50 -20.41 -14.84
CA GLY A 300 -0.91 -20.92 -16.15
C GLY A 300 -2.38 -21.30 -16.18
N LEU A 301 -2.85 -22.10 -15.21
CA LEU A 301 -4.25 -22.43 -15.05
C LEU A 301 -5.11 -21.18 -14.80
N GLY A 302 -4.65 -20.28 -13.95
CA GLY A 302 -5.33 -19.02 -13.66
C GLY A 302 -5.55 -18.18 -14.92
N ARG A 303 -4.54 -18.05 -15.76
CA ARG A 303 -4.63 -17.35 -17.07
C ARG A 303 -5.59 -18.05 -18.04
N ALA A 304 -5.52 -19.37 -18.12
CA ALA A 304 -6.41 -20.16 -18.98
C ALA A 304 -7.88 -19.97 -18.59
N LEU A 305 -8.19 -20.10 -17.30
CA LEU A 305 -9.55 -19.93 -16.79
C LEU A 305 -10.01 -18.46 -16.88
N SER A 306 -9.13 -17.50 -16.70
CA SER A 306 -9.46 -16.09 -16.93
C SER A 306 -9.81 -15.81 -18.39
N ALA A 307 -9.06 -16.36 -19.34
CA ALA A 307 -9.36 -16.25 -20.76
C ALA A 307 -10.71 -16.90 -21.09
N LEU A 308 -10.99 -18.06 -20.48
CA LEU A 308 -12.28 -18.74 -20.60
C LEU A 308 -13.44 -17.85 -20.06
N MET A 309 -13.27 -17.19 -18.94
CA MET A 309 -14.29 -16.34 -18.35
C MET A 309 -14.53 -15.05 -19.13
N TYR A 310 -13.48 -14.50 -19.70
CA TYR A 310 -13.52 -13.26 -20.48
C TYR A 310 -14.09 -13.45 -21.88
N SER A 311 -13.79 -14.57 -22.54
CA SER A 311 -14.21 -14.87 -23.92
C SER A 311 -15.53 -15.65 -23.94
N GLU A 312 -16.56 -15.06 -24.52
CA GLU A 312 -17.86 -15.72 -24.70
C GLU A 312 -17.74 -17.00 -25.54
N GLN A 313 -17.03 -16.94 -26.65
CA GLN A 313 -16.83 -18.08 -27.55
C GLN A 313 -16.06 -19.21 -26.85
N ALA A 314 -15.00 -18.90 -26.09
CA ALA A 314 -14.26 -19.90 -25.33
C ALA A 314 -15.15 -20.56 -24.26
N CYS A 315 -15.96 -19.76 -23.57
CA CYS A 315 -16.89 -20.25 -22.57
C CYS A 315 -17.97 -21.15 -23.16
N GLU A 316 -18.58 -20.76 -24.28
CA GLU A 316 -19.58 -21.57 -24.99
C GLU A 316 -18.99 -22.90 -25.49
N SER A 317 -17.80 -22.84 -26.04
CA SER A 317 -17.09 -24.06 -26.47
C SER A 317 -16.76 -24.98 -25.30
N PHE A 318 -16.31 -24.41 -24.17
CA PHE A 318 -16.04 -25.17 -22.95
C PHE A 318 -17.31 -25.84 -22.40
N VAL A 319 -18.40 -25.12 -22.30
CA VAL A 319 -19.68 -25.66 -21.81
C VAL A 319 -20.23 -26.73 -22.79
N ALA A 320 -20.16 -26.48 -24.06
CA ALA A 320 -20.69 -27.41 -25.07
C ALA A 320 -19.86 -28.69 -25.21
N TYR A 321 -18.54 -28.57 -25.29
CA TYR A 321 -17.65 -29.70 -25.60
C TYR A 321 -16.96 -30.30 -24.39
N SER A 322 -16.57 -29.49 -23.43
CA SER A 322 -15.83 -29.97 -22.26
C SER A 322 -16.75 -30.40 -21.10
N LEU A 323 -17.90 -29.78 -20.94
CA LEU A 323 -18.89 -30.11 -19.90
C LEU A 323 -20.11 -30.86 -20.45
N GLY A 324 -20.53 -30.58 -21.68
CA GLY A 324 -21.83 -30.95 -22.23
C GLY A 324 -22.04 -32.42 -22.53
N ASN A 325 -21.01 -33.28 -22.54
CA ASN A 325 -21.14 -34.71 -22.85
C ASN A 325 -21.47 -35.59 -21.63
N THR A 326 -21.71 -34.99 -20.47
CA THR A 326 -22.00 -35.70 -19.22
C THR A 326 -23.42 -35.41 -18.80
N GLY A 327 -24.41 -36.01 -19.45
CA GLY A 327 -25.81 -35.63 -19.27
C GLY A 327 -26.56 -36.40 -18.19
N SER A 328 -26.10 -37.59 -17.80
CA SER A 328 -26.81 -38.45 -16.85
C SER A 328 -25.88 -39.42 -16.14
N PRO A 329 -26.29 -40.01 -15.00
CA PRO A 329 -25.54 -41.08 -14.31
C PRO A 329 -25.29 -42.31 -15.21
N ASP A 330 -26.25 -42.62 -16.06
CA ASP A 330 -26.12 -43.77 -16.99
C ASP A 330 -25.04 -43.47 -18.04
N ALA A 331 -24.99 -42.26 -18.57
CA ALA A 331 -23.93 -41.85 -19.48
C ALA A 331 -22.55 -41.90 -18.76
N ASN A 332 -22.46 -41.44 -17.52
CA ASN A 332 -21.24 -41.49 -16.72
C ASN A 332 -20.79 -42.94 -16.42
N ARG A 333 -21.73 -43.82 -16.11
CA ARG A 333 -21.44 -45.26 -15.94
C ARG A 333 -20.94 -45.89 -17.21
N ASN A 334 -21.53 -45.57 -18.35
CA ASN A 334 -21.07 -46.02 -19.65
C ASN A 334 -19.64 -45.56 -19.95
N TYR A 335 -19.35 -44.28 -19.69
CA TYR A 335 -18.00 -43.72 -19.86
C TYR A 335 -16.96 -44.37 -18.93
N LEU A 336 -17.35 -44.79 -17.74
CA LEU A 336 -16.49 -45.49 -16.80
C LEU A 336 -16.38 -47.01 -17.12
N GLY A 337 -17.09 -47.52 -18.13
CA GLY A 337 -17.09 -48.91 -18.48
C GLY A 337 -17.82 -49.84 -17.52
N TRP A 338 -18.69 -49.30 -16.67
CA TRP A 338 -19.37 -50.06 -15.61
C TRP A 338 -20.73 -50.62 -16.03
N ALA A 339 -21.28 -50.13 -17.13
CA ALA A 339 -22.61 -50.51 -17.59
C ALA A 339 -22.65 -51.75 -18.49
N GLU A 340 -21.53 -52.08 -19.15
CA GLU A 340 -21.47 -53.19 -20.10
C GLU A 340 -20.21 -54.03 -19.95
N PRO A 341 -20.26 -55.34 -20.20
CA PRO A 341 -19.13 -56.25 -20.06
C PRO A 341 -17.93 -55.93 -20.96
N ASN A 342 -18.16 -55.23 -22.08
CA ASN A 342 -17.14 -54.91 -23.07
C ASN A 342 -16.54 -53.51 -22.92
N GLY A 343 -16.98 -52.74 -21.91
CA GLY A 343 -16.48 -51.41 -21.58
C GLY A 343 -16.48 -50.40 -22.73
N LEU A 344 -16.49 -49.13 -22.39
CA LEU A 344 -16.21 -48.07 -23.35
C LEU A 344 -14.71 -47.82 -23.48
N PRO A 345 -14.25 -47.33 -24.62
CA PRO A 345 -12.87 -46.87 -24.76
C PRO A 345 -12.47 -45.88 -23.65
N TRP A 346 -11.20 -45.90 -23.29
CA TRP A 346 -10.65 -45.00 -22.26
C TRP A 346 -10.88 -43.52 -22.56
N ASP A 347 -11.01 -43.12 -23.82
CA ASP A 347 -11.33 -41.78 -24.28
C ASP A 347 -12.78 -41.35 -23.97
N GLY A 348 -13.65 -42.31 -23.61
CA GLY A 348 -15.02 -42.02 -23.13
C GLY A 348 -15.13 -41.65 -21.66
N MET A 349 -14.06 -41.59 -20.90
CA MET A 349 -14.09 -41.27 -19.47
C MET A 349 -14.52 -39.83 -19.22
N PRO A 350 -15.17 -39.52 -18.05
CA PRO A 350 -15.57 -38.16 -17.66
C PRO A 350 -14.40 -37.32 -17.14
N TRP A 351 -13.23 -37.60 -17.65
CA TRP A 351 -11.98 -36.90 -17.40
C TRP A 351 -11.67 -36.03 -18.61
N GLY A 352 -11.14 -34.85 -18.36
CA GLY A 352 -10.62 -33.98 -19.38
C GLY A 352 -9.16 -33.63 -19.09
N THR A 353 -8.49 -33.16 -20.09
CA THR A 353 -7.19 -32.51 -19.93
C THR A 353 -7.33 -31.05 -20.30
N MET A 354 -6.57 -30.19 -19.69
CA MET A 354 -6.51 -28.78 -20.03
C MET A 354 -5.06 -28.36 -20.17
N GLY A 355 -4.73 -27.83 -21.34
CA GLY A 355 -3.45 -27.20 -21.62
C GLY A 355 -3.62 -25.70 -21.72
N PHE A 356 -2.55 -24.98 -21.50
CA PHE A 356 -2.49 -23.54 -21.70
C PHE A 356 -1.30 -23.22 -22.59
N ALA A 357 -1.56 -22.49 -23.64
CA ALA A 357 -0.53 -21.86 -24.46
C ALA A 357 -0.90 -20.41 -24.70
N GLN A 358 0.03 -19.51 -24.48
CA GLN A 358 -0.16 -18.10 -24.71
C GLN A 358 0.88 -17.60 -25.71
N LEU A 359 0.43 -17.00 -26.79
CA LEU A 359 1.27 -16.21 -27.66
C LEU A 359 1.15 -14.75 -27.24
N SER A 360 2.24 -14.19 -26.74
CA SER A 360 2.32 -12.78 -26.32
C SER A 360 3.25 -12.04 -27.27
N MET A 361 2.91 -10.80 -27.60
CA MET A 361 3.80 -9.87 -28.31
C MET A 361 4.94 -9.34 -27.44
N GLY A 362 5.20 -9.98 -26.30
CA GLY A 362 6.26 -9.59 -25.38
C GLY A 362 5.84 -8.53 -24.35
N ARG A 363 4.56 -8.18 -24.27
CA ARG A 363 4.04 -7.15 -23.34
C ARG A 363 4.49 -7.37 -21.90
N ASP A 364 4.35 -8.60 -21.39
CA ASP A 364 4.70 -8.91 -19.99
C ASP A 364 6.21 -8.77 -19.76
N LYS A 365 7.04 -9.27 -20.72
CA LYS A 365 8.50 -9.12 -20.66
C LYS A 365 8.93 -7.65 -20.80
N TYR A 366 8.23 -6.92 -21.67
CA TYR A 366 8.47 -5.48 -21.81
C TYR A 366 8.12 -4.70 -20.52
N ALA A 367 6.97 -4.98 -19.92
CA ALA A 367 6.55 -4.36 -18.68
C ALA A 367 7.54 -4.65 -17.53
N GLU A 368 8.01 -5.89 -17.43
CA GLU A 368 9.04 -6.28 -16.45
C GLU A 368 10.35 -5.55 -16.71
N TYR A 369 10.81 -5.53 -17.96
CA TYR A 369 12.01 -4.80 -18.36
C TYR A 369 11.89 -3.30 -18.05
N ALA A 370 10.77 -2.67 -18.41
CA ALA A 370 10.51 -1.27 -18.14
C ALA A 370 10.48 -0.97 -16.63
N ALA A 371 9.85 -1.83 -15.84
CA ALA A 371 9.80 -1.70 -14.39
C ALA A 371 11.21 -1.80 -13.77
N GLN A 372 12.03 -2.74 -14.21
CA GLN A 372 13.41 -2.88 -13.74
C GLN A 372 14.27 -1.65 -14.10
N ARG A 373 14.11 -1.14 -15.33
CA ARG A 373 14.83 0.07 -15.77
C ARG A 373 14.41 1.30 -14.99
N LEU A 374 13.10 1.43 -14.72
CA LEU A 374 12.58 2.49 -13.86
C LEU A 374 13.14 2.41 -12.44
N ALA A 375 13.08 1.22 -11.85
CA ALA A 375 13.63 1.00 -10.52
C ALA A 375 15.13 1.32 -10.50
N ARG A 376 15.90 0.82 -11.47
CA ARG A 376 17.34 1.12 -11.58
C ARG A 376 17.60 2.61 -11.73
N SER A 377 16.88 3.28 -12.62
CA SER A 377 17.01 4.73 -12.82
C SER A 377 16.66 5.53 -11.57
N ALA A 378 15.65 5.10 -10.82
CA ALA A 378 15.30 5.72 -9.55
C ALA A 378 16.39 5.52 -8.48
N PHE A 379 16.93 4.30 -8.36
CA PHE A 379 18.05 4.01 -7.46
C PHE A 379 19.29 4.82 -7.82
N ASP A 380 19.67 4.86 -9.09
CA ASP A 380 20.82 5.64 -9.56
C ASP A 380 20.64 7.12 -9.30
N ARG A 381 19.43 7.66 -9.49
CA ARG A 381 19.12 9.05 -9.16
C ARG A 381 19.21 9.31 -7.66
N LEU A 382 18.66 8.43 -6.84
CA LEU A 382 18.69 8.59 -5.38
C LEU A 382 20.10 8.43 -4.81
N LEU A 383 20.93 7.52 -5.34
CA LEU A 383 22.27 7.26 -4.83
C LEU A 383 23.35 8.14 -5.49
N ARG A 384 23.17 8.49 -6.77
CA ARG A 384 24.23 9.07 -7.62
C ARG A 384 23.76 10.28 -8.43
N GLY A 385 22.59 10.84 -8.14
CA GLY A 385 22.01 11.96 -8.92
C GLY A 385 22.88 13.22 -8.97
N HIS A 386 23.76 13.42 -8.00
CA HIS A 386 24.74 14.51 -7.96
C HIS A 386 25.97 14.26 -8.86
N LEU A 387 26.17 13.04 -9.36
CA LEU A 387 27.32 12.66 -10.18
C LEU A 387 27.03 12.88 -11.66
N ASP A 388 28.04 13.33 -12.37
CA ASP A 388 28.11 13.36 -13.82
C ASP A 388 29.07 12.27 -14.28
N PRO A 389 28.60 11.23 -14.99
CA PRO A 389 29.45 10.12 -15.44
C PRO A 389 30.57 10.55 -16.38
N VAL A 390 30.41 11.66 -17.08
CA VAL A 390 31.42 12.17 -18.04
C VAL A 390 32.51 12.97 -17.33
N ASN A 391 32.24 13.45 -16.11
CA ASN A 391 33.19 14.24 -15.34
C ASN A 391 34.27 13.36 -14.69
N PRO A 392 35.56 13.55 -14.99
CA PRO A 392 36.66 12.73 -14.44
C PRO A 392 36.96 12.99 -12.96
N ALA A 393 36.31 14.00 -12.32
CA ALA A 393 36.53 14.31 -10.91
C ALA A 393 35.96 13.20 -10.02
N THR A 394 36.53 13.05 -8.83
CA THR A 394 36.01 12.08 -7.84
C THR A 394 34.58 12.42 -7.38
N ALA A 395 33.87 11.44 -6.86
CA ALA A 395 32.49 11.65 -6.35
C ALA A 395 32.44 12.75 -5.28
N GLU A 396 33.46 12.81 -4.41
CA GLU A 396 33.55 13.83 -3.37
C GLU A 396 33.79 15.25 -3.94
N GLU A 397 34.65 15.37 -4.96
CA GLU A 397 34.89 16.65 -5.65
C GLU A 397 33.65 17.11 -6.40
N GLN A 398 32.91 16.20 -7.05
CA GLN A 398 31.68 16.53 -7.73
C GLN A 398 30.59 16.96 -6.74
N LEU A 399 30.43 16.24 -5.62
CA LEU A 399 29.50 16.60 -4.56
C LEU A 399 29.78 18.01 -4.03
N LYS A 400 31.06 18.30 -3.74
CA LYS A 400 31.49 19.63 -3.28
C LYS A 400 31.16 20.71 -4.32
N ALA A 401 31.45 20.47 -5.58
CA ALA A 401 31.14 21.43 -6.65
C ALA A 401 29.65 21.71 -6.76
N ARG A 402 28.80 20.66 -6.68
CA ARG A 402 27.35 20.82 -6.68
C ARG A 402 26.82 21.57 -5.44
N LEU A 403 27.43 21.34 -4.28
CA LEU A 403 27.10 22.10 -3.06
C LEU A 403 27.43 23.58 -3.23
N GLU A 404 28.65 23.93 -3.75
CA GLU A 404 29.02 25.33 -3.98
C GLU A 404 28.03 26.03 -4.96
N GLU A 405 27.57 25.31 -5.97
CA GLU A 405 26.63 25.82 -6.97
C GLU A 405 25.21 26.06 -6.37
N ARG A 406 24.69 25.14 -5.57
CA ARG A 406 23.28 25.11 -5.18
C ARG A 406 22.97 25.66 -3.79
N LEU A 407 23.90 25.56 -2.84
CA LEU A 407 23.72 26.03 -1.47
C LEU A 407 23.27 27.51 -1.34
N PRO A 408 23.72 28.46 -2.18
CA PRO A 408 23.21 29.82 -2.12
C PRO A 408 21.69 29.92 -2.32
N ASN A 409 21.14 29.13 -3.23
CA ASN A 409 19.71 29.07 -3.49
C ASN A 409 18.96 28.37 -2.36
N VAL A 410 19.51 27.28 -1.83
CA VAL A 410 18.98 26.58 -0.66
C VAL A 410 18.88 27.53 0.53
N PHE A 411 19.94 28.28 0.85
CA PHE A 411 19.93 29.23 1.95
C PHE A 411 18.93 30.36 1.72
N THR A 412 18.82 30.85 0.50
CA THR A 412 17.80 31.87 0.16
C THR A 412 16.38 31.34 0.38
N SER A 413 16.09 30.12 -0.02
CA SER A 413 14.79 29.47 0.20
C SER A 413 14.47 29.29 1.69
N LEU A 414 15.49 29.06 2.52
CA LEU A 414 15.38 28.99 3.97
C LEU A 414 15.45 30.37 4.67
N LYS A 415 15.51 31.44 3.87
CA LYS A 415 15.65 32.83 4.36
C LYS A 415 16.96 33.08 5.14
N PHE A 416 18.01 32.28 4.92
CA PHE A 416 19.36 32.57 5.40
C PHE A 416 20.12 33.42 4.39
N LEU A 417 21.06 34.25 4.88
CA LEU A 417 21.95 34.99 3.98
C LEU A 417 23.12 34.07 3.52
N PRO A 418 23.31 33.86 2.21
CA PRO A 418 24.38 33.00 1.69
C PRO A 418 25.77 33.38 2.20
N GLN A 419 26.02 34.66 2.43
CA GLN A 419 27.31 35.18 2.93
C GLN A 419 27.66 34.67 4.35
N MET A 420 26.68 34.27 5.14
CA MET A 420 26.90 33.73 6.50
C MET A 420 27.64 32.39 6.47
N ARG A 421 27.66 31.70 5.35
CA ARG A 421 28.40 30.43 5.18
C ARG A 421 29.92 30.67 5.20
N THR A 422 30.39 31.67 4.48
CA THR A 422 31.82 31.88 4.27
C THR A 422 32.43 32.89 5.26
N THR A 423 31.62 33.79 5.79
CA THR A 423 32.06 34.88 6.68
C THR A 423 31.40 34.75 8.06
N GLN A 424 32.18 34.94 9.13
CA GLN A 424 31.61 34.98 10.48
C GLN A 424 30.62 36.15 10.60
N PRO A 425 29.35 35.89 10.96
CA PRO A 425 28.33 36.93 10.98
C PRO A 425 28.64 38.03 11.99
N THR A 426 28.70 39.24 11.49
CA THR A 426 28.79 40.45 12.38
C THR A 426 27.42 40.82 12.94
N GLY A 427 27.39 41.62 14.00
CA GLY A 427 26.11 42.12 14.52
C GLY A 427 25.28 42.89 13.47
N HIS A 428 25.96 43.57 12.52
CA HIS A 428 25.31 44.26 11.42
C HIS A 428 24.63 43.26 10.46
N MET A 429 25.33 42.17 10.08
CA MET A 429 24.77 41.13 9.21
C MET A 429 23.58 40.45 9.87
N ILE A 430 23.66 40.10 11.12
CA ILE A 430 22.51 39.52 11.86
C ILE A 430 21.35 40.50 11.89
N GLY A 431 21.61 41.81 12.19
CA GLY A 431 20.55 42.83 12.14
C GLY A 431 19.89 42.97 10.76
N GLN A 432 20.66 42.89 9.69
CA GLN A 432 20.14 42.88 8.32
C GLN A 432 19.30 41.61 8.03
N TRP A 433 19.79 40.44 8.45
CA TRP A 433 19.11 39.19 8.33
C TRP A 433 17.76 39.21 9.07
N LEU A 434 17.74 39.62 10.34
CA LEU A 434 16.49 39.73 11.13
C LEU A 434 15.51 40.71 10.49
N ARG A 435 15.99 41.84 9.95
CA ARG A 435 15.12 42.77 9.22
C ARG A 435 14.60 42.22 7.90
N SER A 436 15.33 41.36 7.23
CA SER A 436 14.86 40.76 6.00
C SER A 436 13.75 39.75 6.23
N ILE A 437 13.73 39.07 7.37
CA ILE A 437 12.71 38.11 7.77
C ILE A 437 11.52 38.77 8.43
N PHE A 438 11.78 39.64 9.44
CA PHE A 438 10.79 40.19 10.36
C PHE A 438 10.53 41.69 10.13
N GLY A 439 10.74 42.22 8.93
CA GLY A 439 10.66 43.65 8.67
C GLY A 439 9.24 44.23 8.88
N GLN A 440 8.21 43.47 8.57
CA GLN A 440 6.82 43.89 8.76
C GLN A 440 6.43 43.85 10.21
N GLU A 441 6.79 42.79 10.92
CA GLU A 441 6.54 42.61 12.36
C GLU A 441 7.30 43.66 13.17
N LEU A 442 8.54 43.98 12.79
CA LEU A 442 9.36 45.02 13.36
C LEU A 442 8.68 46.39 13.24
N ALA A 443 8.18 46.76 12.07
CA ALA A 443 7.46 48.01 11.84
C ALA A 443 6.19 48.08 12.71
N THR A 444 5.39 47.03 12.70
CA THR A 444 4.13 46.90 13.43
C THR A 444 4.37 47.01 14.96
N ALA A 445 5.37 46.29 15.49
CA ALA A 445 5.71 46.33 16.89
C ALA A 445 6.19 47.73 17.34
N ALA A 446 7.05 48.38 16.53
CA ALA A 446 7.52 49.69 16.79
C ALA A 446 6.37 50.73 16.79
N ASP A 447 5.49 50.68 15.80
CA ASP A 447 4.34 51.61 15.67
C ASP A 447 3.33 51.37 16.80
N THR A 448 3.11 50.14 17.25
CA THR A 448 2.28 49.80 18.40
C THR A 448 2.89 50.41 19.71
N CYS A 449 4.19 50.29 19.90
CA CYS A 449 4.88 50.87 21.05
C CYS A 449 4.87 52.39 20.98
N VAL A 450 4.96 53.02 19.80
CA VAL A 450 4.79 54.46 19.61
C VAL A 450 3.37 54.89 20.04
N ALA A 451 2.34 54.15 19.64
CA ALA A 451 0.96 54.43 20.07
C ALA A 451 0.78 54.27 21.61
N THR A 452 1.33 53.18 22.17
CA THR A 452 1.32 52.92 23.62
C THR A 452 2.01 54.06 24.39
N LEU A 453 3.18 54.49 23.92
CA LEU A 453 3.91 55.60 24.52
C LEU A 453 3.11 56.90 24.42
N ARG A 454 2.61 57.26 23.22
CA ARG A 454 1.77 58.46 23.04
C ARG A 454 0.58 58.49 23.99
N ASN A 455 -0.15 57.40 24.13
CA ASN A 455 -1.33 57.28 24.99
C ASN A 455 -0.96 57.31 26.49
N SER A 456 0.27 57.04 26.84
CA SER A 456 0.78 57.07 28.22
C SER A 456 1.30 58.44 28.67
N LEU A 457 1.54 59.36 27.71
CA LEU A 457 2.00 60.71 28.03
C LEU A 457 0.91 61.51 28.73
N PRO A 458 1.30 62.43 29.64
CA PRO A 458 0.33 63.25 30.40
C PRO A 458 -0.52 64.10 29.46
N GLN A 459 -1.83 64.06 29.67
CA GLN A 459 -2.77 64.93 28.96
C GLN A 459 -2.64 66.39 29.50
N TYR A 460 -2.97 67.35 28.67
CA TYR A 460 -3.04 68.75 29.08
C TYR A 460 -4.13 68.93 30.10
N VAL A 461 -3.80 69.67 31.18
CA VAL A 461 -4.75 70.14 32.17
C VAL A 461 -4.93 71.66 31.99
N GLU A 462 -6.19 72.15 31.99
CA GLU A 462 -6.49 73.52 31.78
C GLU A 462 -5.77 74.46 32.83
N GLY A 463 -5.03 75.47 32.31
CA GLY A 463 -4.23 76.36 33.12
C GLY A 463 -2.82 75.88 33.44
N GLN A 464 -2.41 74.69 33.05
CA GLN A 464 -1.07 74.16 33.27
C GLN A 464 -0.01 74.95 32.49
N ARG A 465 1.14 75.21 33.09
CA ARG A 465 2.29 75.85 32.44
C ARG A 465 3.04 74.82 31.55
N GLY A 466 3.65 75.31 30.49
CA GLY A 466 4.44 74.44 29.62
C GLY A 466 5.57 73.72 30.34
N GLN A 467 6.26 74.40 31.28
CA GLN A 467 7.33 73.80 32.08
C GLN A 467 6.83 72.65 32.97
N GLU A 468 5.64 72.81 33.58
CA GLU A 468 5.03 71.83 34.49
C GLU A 468 4.62 70.56 33.64
N TRP A 469 4.05 70.78 32.49
CA TRP A 469 3.73 69.66 31.58
C TRP A 469 4.98 68.91 31.06
N ALA A 470 6.01 69.67 30.66
CA ALA A 470 7.28 69.04 30.21
C ALA A 470 7.95 68.25 31.36
N ALA A 471 7.90 68.74 32.60
CA ALA A 471 8.39 67.98 33.76
C ALA A 471 7.61 66.68 33.97
N ALA A 472 6.28 66.77 33.90
CA ALA A 472 5.44 65.54 33.96
C ALA A 472 5.70 64.52 32.84
N VAL A 473 6.03 65.01 31.62
CA VAL A 473 6.48 64.13 30.52
C VAL A 473 7.79 63.43 30.90
N TYR A 474 8.79 64.18 31.42
CA TYR A 474 10.05 63.54 31.82
C TYR A 474 9.85 62.50 32.92
N ASP A 475 9.04 62.82 33.95
CA ASP A 475 8.73 61.87 34.99
C ASP A 475 8.04 60.61 34.48
N ARG A 476 7.11 60.79 33.55
CA ARG A 476 6.41 59.62 32.89
C ARG A 476 7.35 58.76 32.07
N LEU A 477 8.22 59.39 31.28
CA LEU A 477 9.23 58.68 30.46
C LEU A 477 10.27 57.95 31.32
N ALA A 478 10.60 58.49 32.50
CA ALA A 478 11.50 57.85 33.43
C ALA A 478 10.86 56.74 34.30
N HIS A 479 9.52 56.61 34.25
CA HIS A 479 8.80 55.70 35.12
C HIS A 479 9.06 54.22 34.78
N PRO A 480 9.56 53.39 35.74
CA PRO A 480 9.94 51.99 35.46
C PRO A 480 8.82 51.12 34.93
N ALA A 481 7.57 51.34 35.36
CA ALA A 481 6.43 50.57 34.92
C ALA A 481 6.14 50.72 33.41
N LEU A 482 6.37 51.95 32.85
CA LEU A 482 6.21 52.19 31.43
C LEU A 482 7.27 51.44 30.59
N ALA A 483 8.51 51.48 31.06
CA ALA A 483 9.60 50.73 30.44
C ALA A 483 9.32 49.22 30.46
N ALA A 484 8.78 48.70 31.59
CA ALA A 484 8.40 47.29 31.71
C ALA A 484 7.26 46.92 30.74
N THR A 485 6.23 47.76 30.60
CA THR A 485 5.12 47.55 29.65
C THR A 485 5.65 47.48 28.21
N ILE A 486 6.42 48.48 27.77
CA ILE A 486 7.00 48.52 26.43
C ILE A 486 7.90 47.29 26.16
N THR A 487 8.72 46.93 27.18
CA THR A 487 9.59 45.74 27.05
C THR A 487 8.77 44.46 26.91
N THR A 488 7.65 44.34 27.65
CA THR A 488 6.73 43.19 27.55
C THR A 488 6.06 43.14 26.18
N ASP A 489 5.57 44.27 25.66
CA ASP A 489 4.94 44.35 24.34
C ASP A 489 5.91 43.95 23.24
N LEU A 490 7.15 44.44 23.27
CA LEU A 490 8.21 44.09 22.33
C LEU A 490 8.57 42.58 22.38
N ASN A 491 8.66 42.02 23.60
CA ASN A 491 8.92 40.59 23.76
C ASN A 491 7.76 39.73 23.23
N ASN A 492 6.51 40.08 23.55
CA ASN A 492 5.34 39.32 23.05
C ASN A 492 5.24 39.36 21.52
N ALA A 493 5.47 40.55 20.94
CA ALA A 493 5.52 40.68 19.48
C ALA A 493 6.64 39.80 18.85
N ALA A 494 7.82 39.78 19.48
CA ALA A 494 8.94 38.96 19.06
C ALA A 494 8.64 37.46 19.15
N TYR A 495 8.01 37.01 20.23
CA TYR A 495 7.58 35.62 20.37
C TYR A 495 6.62 35.20 19.26
N THR A 496 5.57 35.99 19.00
CA THR A 496 4.60 35.72 17.97
C THR A 496 5.26 35.58 16.58
N ALA A 497 6.16 36.51 16.27
CA ALA A 497 6.89 36.48 14.99
C ALA A 497 7.80 35.24 14.86
N ILE A 498 8.48 34.86 15.95
CA ILE A 498 9.40 33.71 15.95
C ILE A 498 8.64 32.38 15.75
N TYR A 499 7.49 32.20 16.39
CA TYR A 499 6.68 30.97 16.19
C TYR A 499 6.21 30.83 14.75
N ALA A 500 5.72 31.90 14.13
CA ALA A 500 5.34 31.88 12.70
C ALA A 500 6.54 31.54 11.80
N TYR A 501 7.70 32.10 12.10
CA TYR A 501 8.93 31.79 11.36
C TYR A 501 9.39 30.33 11.54
N ALA A 502 9.28 29.77 12.73
CA ALA A 502 9.69 28.40 13.01
C ALA A 502 8.89 27.39 12.16
N ASP A 503 7.58 27.56 12.07
CA ASP A 503 6.70 26.75 11.24
C ASP A 503 7.05 26.90 9.75
N GLU A 504 7.29 28.11 9.28
CA GLU A 504 7.68 28.39 7.89
C GLU A 504 9.06 27.79 7.58
N LEU A 505 10.03 27.89 8.49
CA LEU A 505 11.38 27.34 8.32
C LEU A 505 11.34 25.82 8.13
N MET A 506 10.54 25.09 8.91
CA MET A 506 10.40 23.65 8.79
C MET A 506 9.77 23.25 7.45
N ASN A 507 8.70 23.93 7.05
CA ASN A 507 8.04 23.67 5.78
C ASN A 507 8.96 23.95 4.57
N ASN A 508 9.71 25.04 4.62
CA ASN A 508 10.69 25.37 3.58
C ASN A 508 11.83 24.34 3.54
N LEU A 509 12.29 23.86 4.70
CA LEU A 509 13.33 22.82 4.75
C LEU A 509 12.85 21.51 4.08
N ILE A 510 11.64 21.04 4.40
CA ILE A 510 11.06 19.86 3.80
C ILE A 510 10.97 20.04 2.28
N SER A 511 10.41 21.15 1.82
CA SER A 511 10.27 21.43 0.39
C SER A 511 11.62 21.47 -0.35
N VAL A 512 12.65 22.07 0.25
CA VAL A 512 14.02 22.07 -0.30
C VAL A 512 14.57 20.65 -0.36
N CYS A 513 14.41 19.86 0.71
CA CYS A 513 14.89 18.48 0.74
C CYS A 513 14.20 17.62 -0.33
N GLU A 514 12.89 17.77 -0.55
CA GLU A 514 12.15 17.06 -1.59
C GLU A 514 12.67 17.38 -3.00
N VAL A 515 12.89 18.65 -3.30
CA VAL A 515 13.42 19.11 -4.60
C VAL A 515 14.85 18.59 -4.82
N GLU A 516 15.71 18.73 -3.84
CA GLU A 516 17.09 18.30 -3.95
C GLU A 516 17.24 16.78 -3.96
N LEU A 517 16.39 16.06 -3.21
CA LEU A 517 16.33 14.60 -3.25
C LEU A 517 15.96 14.09 -4.65
N ALA A 518 14.94 14.67 -5.25
CA ALA A 518 14.47 14.28 -6.58
C ALA A 518 15.49 14.56 -7.69
N THR A 519 16.37 15.55 -7.51
CA THR A 519 17.31 15.99 -8.55
C THR A 519 18.75 15.55 -8.33
N MET A 520 19.24 15.58 -7.09
CA MET A 520 20.63 15.34 -6.71
C MET A 520 20.85 14.07 -5.90
N GLY A 521 19.79 13.52 -5.32
CA GLY A 521 19.84 12.29 -4.54
C GLY A 521 20.18 12.48 -3.07
N VAL A 522 20.22 11.36 -2.35
CA VAL A 522 20.38 11.29 -0.90
C VAL A 522 21.72 11.87 -0.41
N PRO A 523 22.88 11.54 -1.01
CA PRO A 523 24.17 12.07 -0.53
C PRO A 523 24.25 13.60 -0.58
N PHE A 524 23.61 14.22 -1.57
CA PHE A 524 23.55 15.66 -1.68
C PHE A 524 22.66 16.28 -0.58
N VAL A 525 21.50 15.71 -0.33
CA VAL A 525 20.60 16.19 0.75
C VAL A 525 21.25 16.03 2.11
N GLU A 526 21.95 14.92 2.36
CA GLU A 526 22.72 14.72 3.58
C GLU A 526 23.77 15.84 3.78
N ALA A 527 24.52 16.14 2.73
CA ALA A 527 25.52 17.20 2.77
C ALA A 527 24.91 18.60 2.96
N VAL A 528 23.76 18.88 2.35
CA VAL A 528 23.00 20.14 2.57
C VAL A 528 22.54 20.27 4.01
N LEU A 529 21.99 19.22 4.61
CA LEU A 529 21.52 19.22 6.00
C LEU A 529 22.69 19.43 6.99
N ASN A 530 23.85 18.84 6.70
CA ASN A 530 25.07 19.06 7.50
C ASN A 530 25.54 20.51 7.40
N GLU A 531 25.55 21.12 6.21
CA GLU A 531 25.90 22.53 6.02
C GLU A 531 24.93 23.48 6.74
N ILE A 532 23.61 23.18 6.75
CA ILE A 532 22.63 23.95 7.51
C ILE A 532 22.87 23.82 9.02
N THR A 533 23.16 22.61 9.47
CA THR A 533 23.46 22.33 10.87
C THR A 533 24.70 23.13 11.34
N ASP A 534 25.77 23.08 10.54
CA ASP A 534 26.98 23.83 10.82
C ASP A 534 26.76 25.34 10.76
N LEU A 535 26.00 25.86 9.81
CA LEU A 535 25.65 27.27 9.75
C LEU A 535 24.96 27.73 11.02
N ILE A 536 23.96 26.99 11.48
CA ILE A 536 23.20 27.34 12.69
C ILE A 536 24.13 27.25 13.92
N GLN A 537 24.81 26.12 14.12
CA GLN A 537 25.59 25.84 15.31
C GLN A 537 26.86 26.70 15.42
N GLN A 538 27.62 26.79 14.33
CA GLN A 538 28.96 27.39 14.36
C GLN A 538 28.94 28.91 14.12
N ARG A 539 27.89 29.46 13.53
CA ARG A 539 27.84 30.82 13.07
C ARG A 539 26.67 31.63 13.61
N ILE A 540 25.44 31.17 13.40
CA ILE A 540 24.25 31.98 13.77
C ILE A 540 24.06 32.03 15.28
N LEU A 541 24.05 30.88 15.97
CA LEU A 541 23.84 30.83 17.41
C LEU A 541 24.92 31.64 18.21
N PRO A 542 26.23 31.51 17.89
CA PRO A 542 27.23 32.34 18.56
C PRO A 542 27.07 33.85 18.31
N ALA A 543 26.66 34.22 17.08
CA ALA A 543 26.45 35.65 16.75
C ALA A 543 25.21 36.23 17.45
N LEU A 544 24.11 35.48 17.52
CA LEU A 544 22.91 35.86 18.28
C LEU A 544 23.21 35.97 19.79
N ASN A 545 23.98 35.02 20.33
CA ASN A 545 24.40 35.04 21.72
C ASN A 545 25.22 36.30 22.04
N ASN A 546 26.16 36.68 21.18
CA ASN A 546 26.94 37.89 21.35
C ASN A 546 26.08 39.18 21.35
N ILE A 547 25.06 39.24 20.48
CA ILE A 547 24.12 40.35 20.43
C ILE A 547 23.25 40.36 21.70
N SER A 548 22.74 39.20 22.10
CA SER A 548 21.92 39.06 23.34
C SER A 548 22.67 39.56 24.56
N HIS A 549 23.95 39.18 24.72
CA HIS A 549 24.78 39.66 25.83
C HIS A 549 24.99 41.17 25.80
N LYS A 550 25.22 41.75 24.64
CA LYS A 550 25.39 43.22 24.49
C LYS A 550 24.11 44.01 24.77
N THR A 551 22.96 43.40 24.59
CA THR A 551 21.65 44.04 24.70
C THR A 551 20.88 43.61 25.97
N THR A 552 21.50 42.86 26.89
CA THR A 552 20.84 42.34 28.11
C THR A 552 20.20 43.45 28.94
N ASN A 553 20.84 44.63 29.04
CA ASN A 553 20.37 45.75 29.79
C ASN A 553 19.80 46.88 28.92
N TYR A 554 19.32 46.56 27.73
CA TYR A 554 18.75 47.55 26.84
C TYR A 554 17.48 48.18 27.41
N ASN A 555 17.49 49.51 27.53
CA ASN A 555 16.33 50.27 27.95
C ASN A 555 15.64 50.89 26.73
N PRO A 556 14.43 50.42 26.34
CA PRO A 556 13.72 50.97 25.20
C PRO A 556 13.22 52.39 25.38
N LEU A 557 13.20 52.90 26.61
CA LEU A 557 12.90 54.31 26.97
C LEU A 557 14.15 55.11 27.35
N ALA A 558 15.34 54.70 26.96
CA ALA A 558 16.52 55.54 27.04
C ALA A 558 16.26 56.82 26.21
N LYS A 559 16.33 57.99 26.88
CA LYS A 559 15.89 59.26 26.29
C LYS A 559 16.67 59.64 25.01
N PRO A 560 16.01 59.71 23.83
CA PRO A 560 16.63 60.25 22.63
C PRO A 560 16.88 61.75 22.78
N GLY A 561 18.01 62.27 22.27
CA GLY A 561 18.32 63.68 22.33
C GLY A 561 17.28 64.59 21.65
N GLN A 562 16.54 64.05 20.70
CA GLN A 562 15.42 64.74 20.01
C GLN A 562 14.30 65.16 20.96
N VAL A 563 14.04 64.44 22.05
CA VAL A 563 12.99 64.76 23.05
C VAL A 563 13.24 66.12 23.71
N ASP A 564 14.51 66.43 24.05
CA ASP A 564 14.86 67.73 24.63
C ASP A 564 14.63 68.87 23.63
N VAL A 565 14.92 68.65 22.35
CA VAL A 565 14.66 69.62 21.28
C VAL A 565 13.16 69.87 21.08
N ILE A 566 12.34 68.81 21.12
CA ILE A 566 10.86 68.91 20.97
C ILE A 566 10.26 69.62 22.18
N LEU A 567 10.75 69.41 23.42
CA LEU A 567 10.23 70.00 24.61
C LEU A 567 10.75 71.42 24.90
N GLN A 568 11.87 71.84 24.29
CA GLN A 568 12.44 73.22 24.52
C GLN A 568 11.46 74.34 24.18
N PRO A 569 10.71 74.37 23.10
CA PRO A 569 9.72 75.39 22.78
C PRO A 569 8.55 75.41 23.76
N ILE A 570 8.19 74.24 24.32
CA ILE A 570 7.08 74.06 25.23
C ILE A 570 7.47 74.60 26.65
N ASN A 571 8.68 74.36 27.12
CA ASN A 571 9.20 74.83 28.34
C ASN A 571 9.09 76.39 28.47
N GLY A 572 9.22 77.12 27.38
CA GLY A 572 9.10 78.58 27.35
C GLY A 572 7.66 79.17 27.35
N ARG A 573 6.64 78.27 27.21
CA ARG A 573 5.25 78.69 27.11
C ARG A 573 4.61 78.98 28.49
N GLY A 574 3.91 80.15 28.58
CA GLY A 574 3.15 80.49 29.76
C GLY A 574 1.96 79.58 30.06
N ARG A 575 1.40 78.93 29.00
CA ARG A 575 0.33 77.95 29.12
C ARG A 575 0.60 76.81 28.10
N ALA A 576 0.39 75.58 28.55
CA ALA A 576 0.41 74.42 27.65
C ALA A 576 -0.95 74.33 26.89
N TYR A 577 -0.94 74.19 25.60
CA TYR A 577 -2.14 73.98 24.78
C TYR A 577 -1.80 73.31 23.43
N ASN A 578 -2.75 72.61 22.86
CA ASN A 578 -2.62 71.98 21.57
C ASN A 578 -1.38 71.03 21.48
N LEU A 579 -1.26 70.05 22.43
CA LEU A 579 -0.08 69.24 22.61
C LEU A 579 -0.15 67.88 21.90
N ASP A 580 -1.23 67.60 21.22
CA ASP A 580 -1.43 66.31 20.55
C ASP A 580 -0.36 65.98 19.50
N GLU A 581 0.03 66.96 18.69
CA GLU A 581 1.12 66.82 17.73
C GLU A 581 2.46 66.62 18.44
N THR A 582 2.74 67.43 19.47
CA THR A 582 3.96 67.32 20.27
C THR A 582 4.08 65.94 20.95
N MET A 583 2.96 65.42 21.49
CA MET A 583 2.92 64.05 22.04
C MET A 583 3.23 63.00 20.98
N GLY A 584 2.71 63.19 19.77
CA GLY A 584 3.03 62.33 18.63
C GLY A 584 4.51 62.37 18.24
N GLU A 585 5.10 63.58 18.16
CA GLU A 585 6.52 63.76 17.86
C GLU A 585 7.43 63.18 18.94
N ILE A 586 7.11 63.36 20.23
CA ILE A 586 7.85 62.73 21.33
C ILE A 586 7.80 61.20 21.22
N ALA A 587 6.63 60.62 21.03
CA ALA A 587 6.47 59.18 20.94
C ALA A 587 7.22 58.62 19.71
N TYR A 588 7.13 59.29 18.57
CA TYR A 588 7.81 58.92 17.35
C TYR A 588 9.35 59.00 17.45
N ALA A 589 9.88 59.92 18.24
CA ALA A 589 11.31 60.01 18.52
C ALA A 589 11.91 58.71 19.13
N TYR A 590 11.09 57.90 19.79
CA TYR A 590 11.49 56.61 20.36
C TYR A 590 11.39 55.45 19.39
N ARG A 591 10.82 55.63 18.18
CA ARG A 591 10.58 54.54 17.20
C ARG A 591 11.85 53.71 16.93
N GLY A 592 13.00 54.35 16.70
CA GLY A 592 14.26 53.65 16.47
C GLY A 592 14.74 52.87 17.72
N GLN A 593 14.40 53.33 18.94
CA GLN A 593 14.67 52.58 20.18
C GLN A 593 13.77 51.33 20.25
N PHE A 594 12.50 51.44 19.87
CA PHE A 594 11.58 50.29 19.83
C PHE A 594 11.98 49.26 18.79
N GLU A 595 12.41 49.69 17.59
CA GLU A 595 13.00 48.79 16.59
C GLU A 595 14.22 48.04 17.12
N THR A 596 15.11 48.74 17.83
CA THR A 596 16.29 48.14 18.44
C THR A 596 15.91 47.18 19.58
N GLY A 597 14.91 47.53 20.38
CA GLY A 597 14.37 46.68 21.43
C GLY A 597 13.75 45.41 20.89
N PHE A 598 12.99 45.50 19.80
CA PHE A 598 12.39 44.34 19.12
C PHE A 598 13.47 43.41 18.54
N LEU A 599 14.48 43.95 17.86
CA LEU A 599 15.62 43.17 17.34
C LEU A 599 16.42 42.50 18.47
N SER A 600 16.53 43.14 19.61
CA SER A 600 17.16 42.54 20.81
C SER A 600 16.32 41.39 21.36
N ALA A 601 14.99 41.56 21.46
CA ALA A 601 14.06 40.53 21.87
C ALA A 601 14.10 39.35 20.91
N LEU A 602 14.06 39.59 19.56
CA LEU A 602 14.24 38.55 18.54
C LEU A 602 15.53 37.80 18.74
N SER A 603 16.67 38.48 18.85
CA SER A 603 17.99 37.84 19.00
C SER A 603 18.05 36.88 20.19
N ARG A 604 17.42 37.24 21.29
CA ARG A 604 17.40 36.45 22.53
C ARG A 604 16.47 35.25 22.42
N ASN A 605 15.27 35.46 21.89
CA ASN A 605 14.21 34.45 21.86
C ASN A 605 14.31 33.49 20.70
N LEU A 606 15.00 33.88 19.59
CA LEU A 606 15.24 33.04 18.44
C LEU A 606 16.30 31.95 18.71
N MET A 607 17.26 32.22 19.61
CA MET A 607 18.31 31.25 19.94
C MET A 607 17.78 29.87 20.38
N PRO A 608 16.91 29.76 21.41
CA PRO A 608 16.40 28.47 21.85
C PRO A 608 15.56 27.77 20.77
N VAL A 609 14.86 28.56 19.95
CA VAL A 609 14.05 27.99 18.84
C VAL A 609 14.92 27.42 17.73
N LEU A 610 15.98 28.11 17.33
CA LEU A 610 16.95 27.57 16.36
C LEU A 610 17.77 26.40 16.90
N ASP A 611 18.09 26.41 18.20
CA ASP A 611 18.78 25.28 18.82
C ASP A 611 17.88 24.06 18.93
N ASP A 612 16.63 24.22 19.29
CA ASP A 612 15.63 23.15 19.27
C ASP A 612 15.39 22.62 17.85
N PHE A 613 15.24 23.50 16.86
CA PHE A 613 15.15 23.11 15.46
C PHE A 613 16.36 22.28 15.00
N ARG A 614 17.59 22.67 15.43
CA ARG A 614 18.82 21.92 15.15
C ARG A 614 18.82 20.54 15.83
N VAL A 615 18.49 20.49 17.12
CA VAL A 615 18.57 19.26 17.94
C VAL A 615 17.43 18.31 17.67
N SER A 616 16.18 18.82 17.64
CA SER A 616 14.99 18.00 17.53
C SER A 616 14.54 17.79 16.08
N GLY A 617 14.70 18.77 15.20
CA GLY A 617 14.34 18.74 13.79
C GLY A 617 15.45 18.20 12.90
N LEU A 618 16.52 18.97 12.72
CA LEU A 618 17.60 18.64 11.79
C LEU A 618 18.32 17.33 12.15
N SER A 619 18.70 17.14 13.41
CA SER A 619 19.43 15.92 13.82
C SER A 619 18.59 14.64 13.65
N ARG A 620 17.28 14.75 13.75
CA ARG A 620 16.37 13.62 13.46
C ARG A 620 16.32 13.36 11.96
N LEU A 621 16.15 14.39 11.14
CA LEU A 621 16.07 14.28 9.70
C LEU A 621 17.39 13.75 9.12
N VAL A 622 18.55 14.21 9.61
CA VAL A 622 19.86 13.68 9.22
C VAL A 622 19.98 12.17 9.50
N ARG A 623 19.52 11.72 10.67
CA ARG A 623 19.55 10.27 10.98
C ARG A 623 18.63 9.48 10.05
N GLU A 624 17.41 9.93 9.84
CA GLU A 624 16.44 9.26 8.95
C GLU A 624 16.98 9.19 7.50
N ILE A 625 17.63 10.24 7.02
CA ILE A 625 18.28 10.28 5.69
C ILE A 625 19.47 9.32 5.64
N ASN A 626 20.30 9.26 6.68
CA ASN A 626 21.45 8.35 6.73
C ASN A 626 21.01 6.88 6.79
N ASP A 627 19.97 6.58 7.58
CA ASP A 627 19.39 5.23 7.66
C ASP A 627 18.82 4.82 6.29
N ALA A 628 18.05 5.70 5.64
CA ALA A 628 17.53 5.47 4.29
C ALA A 628 18.64 5.31 3.25
N HIS A 629 19.73 6.08 3.36
CA HIS A 629 20.91 5.94 2.48
C HIS A 629 21.57 4.57 2.64
N ALA A 630 21.76 4.11 3.88
CA ALA A 630 22.32 2.80 4.17
C ALA A 630 21.45 1.67 3.60
N ASP A 631 20.13 1.76 3.79
CA ASP A 631 19.16 0.80 3.26
C ASP A 631 19.18 0.75 1.72
N LEU A 632 19.26 1.91 1.06
CA LEU A 632 19.35 1.98 -0.40
C LEU A 632 20.65 1.36 -0.92
N ILE A 633 21.79 1.62 -0.27
CA ILE A 633 23.08 0.99 -0.64
C ILE A 633 23.01 -0.52 -0.48
N GLU A 634 22.41 -1.00 0.61
CA GLU A 634 22.29 -2.42 0.86
C GLU A 634 21.35 -3.09 -0.16
N ALA A 635 20.23 -2.45 -0.51
CA ALA A 635 19.32 -2.94 -1.55
C ALA A 635 19.99 -2.96 -2.94
N ASP A 636 20.79 -1.95 -3.30
CA ASP A 636 21.55 -1.92 -4.56
C ASP A 636 22.59 -3.06 -4.61
N ARG A 637 23.22 -3.39 -3.47
CA ARG A 637 24.17 -4.51 -3.37
C ARG A 637 23.52 -5.87 -3.52
N ARG A 638 22.37 -6.08 -2.88
CA ARG A 638 21.66 -7.37 -2.88
C ARG A 638 21.02 -7.70 -4.21
N LYS A 639 20.69 -6.70 -5.01
CA LYS A 639 19.91 -6.85 -6.26
C LYS A 639 18.57 -7.58 -6.03
N ASP A 640 18.00 -7.44 -4.84
CA ASP A 640 16.76 -8.13 -4.42
C ASP A 640 15.56 -7.78 -5.31
N ILE A 641 15.58 -6.61 -5.92
CA ILE A 641 14.56 -6.18 -6.88
C ILE A 641 14.47 -7.15 -8.05
N ASN A 642 15.61 -7.68 -8.50
CA ASN A 642 15.67 -8.64 -9.58
C ASN A 642 14.95 -9.94 -9.25
N THR A 643 15.15 -10.48 -8.05
CA THR A 643 14.52 -11.72 -7.59
C THR A 643 13.00 -11.59 -7.50
N ASN A 644 12.52 -10.45 -7.04
CA ASN A 644 11.08 -10.22 -6.88
C ASN A 644 10.33 -10.03 -8.21
N LEU A 645 10.99 -9.48 -9.23
CA LEU A 645 10.41 -9.30 -10.56
C LEU A 645 10.53 -10.57 -11.42
N ALA A 646 11.52 -11.41 -11.18
CA ALA A 646 11.70 -12.69 -11.86
C ALA A 646 10.54 -13.65 -11.61
N ASP A 647 9.94 -13.63 -10.42
CA ASP A 647 8.78 -14.47 -10.06
C ASP A 647 7.53 -14.16 -10.88
N VAL A 648 7.48 -13.04 -11.55
CA VAL A 648 6.34 -12.62 -12.38
C VAL A 648 6.54 -13.03 -13.84
N SER A 649 7.77 -13.22 -14.28
CA SER A 649 8.12 -13.63 -15.65
C SER A 649 7.94 -15.12 -15.87
N THR A 650 7.57 -15.52 -17.09
CA THR A 650 7.21 -16.91 -17.37
C THR A 650 8.40 -17.80 -17.60
N ASP A 651 9.42 -17.40 -18.34
CA ASP A 651 10.43 -18.36 -18.80
C ASP A 651 11.88 -17.86 -18.74
N ASP A 652 12.10 -16.56 -18.93
CA ASP A 652 13.41 -15.93 -18.85
C ASP A 652 13.28 -14.59 -18.13
N PRO A 653 13.60 -14.53 -16.84
CA PRO A 653 13.57 -13.27 -16.09
C PRO A 653 14.50 -12.24 -16.74
N VAL A 654 14.03 -11.02 -16.90
CA VAL A 654 14.85 -9.93 -17.39
C VAL A 654 15.88 -9.60 -16.33
N ALA A 655 17.15 -9.67 -16.67
CA ALA A 655 18.25 -9.39 -15.74
C ALA A 655 18.21 -7.95 -15.23
N TRP A 656 18.54 -7.76 -13.96
CA TRP A 656 18.73 -6.41 -13.40
C TRP A 656 19.79 -5.65 -14.20
N PRO A 657 19.51 -4.41 -14.63
CA PRO A 657 20.48 -3.65 -15.41
C PRO A 657 21.73 -3.36 -14.57
N THR A 658 22.88 -3.74 -15.07
CA THR A 658 24.18 -3.53 -14.42
C THR A 658 24.81 -2.20 -14.81
N ASP A 659 24.46 -1.67 -15.99
CA ASP A 659 25.03 -0.46 -16.55
C ASP A 659 24.06 0.73 -16.46
N LEU A 660 24.60 1.88 -16.05
CA LEU A 660 23.87 3.15 -16.02
C LEU A 660 23.47 3.62 -17.43
N ASP A 661 24.25 3.23 -18.44
CA ASP A 661 24.05 3.67 -19.82
C ASP A 661 22.97 2.87 -20.55
N GLU A 662 22.59 1.69 -20.05
CA GLU A 662 21.53 0.90 -20.66
C GLU A 662 20.15 1.44 -20.27
N ARG A 663 19.59 2.24 -21.14
CA ARG A 663 18.28 2.90 -20.97
C ARG A 663 17.22 2.24 -21.83
N ILE A 664 15.94 2.38 -21.43
CA ILE A 664 14.81 1.91 -22.22
C ILE A 664 14.81 2.55 -23.62
N SER A 665 15.10 3.86 -23.72
CA SER A 665 15.18 4.61 -24.96
C SER A 665 16.20 4.04 -25.96
N ASP A 666 17.34 3.54 -25.47
CA ASP A 666 18.39 3.00 -26.32
C ASP A 666 17.97 1.69 -26.98
N ARG A 667 17.16 0.90 -26.30
CA ARG A 667 16.67 -0.38 -26.81
C ARG A 667 15.44 -0.27 -27.71
N PHE A 668 14.60 0.72 -27.49
CA PHE A 668 13.31 0.88 -28.20
C PHE A 668 13.27 2.09 -29.13
N HIS A 669 14.40 2.77 -29.33
CA HIS A 669 14.54 3.91 -30.25
C HIS A 669 13.56 5.07 -30.02
N GLY A 670 13.09 5.24 -28.80
CA GLY A 670 12.16 6.33 -28.45
C GLY A 670 12.67 7.14 -27.24
N SER A 671 12.05 8.28 -26.99
CA SER A 671 12.35 8.98 -25.75
C SER A 671 11.85 8.19 -24.56
N TYR A 672 12.64 8.10 -23.52
CA TYR A 672 12.35 7.37 -22.29
C TYR A 672 10.97 7.76 -21.70
N ASN A 673 10.66 9.05 -21.70
CA ASN A 673 9.39 9.56 -21.18
C ASN A 673 8.20 9.16 -22.06
N GLU A 674 8.34 9.21 -23.38
CA GLU A 674 7.28 8.83 -24.31
C GLU A 674 6.97 7.34 -24.25
N ILE A 675 7.99 6.49 -24.18
CA ILE A 675 7.82 5.04 -24.07
C ILE A 675 7.13 4.70 -22.74
N LEU A 676 7.56 5.28 -21.62
CA LEU A 676 6.96 5.03 -20.31
C LEU A 676 5.51 5.50 -20.22
N ILE A 677 5.21 6.71 -20.70
CA ILE A 677 3.84 7.23 -20.68
C ILE A 677 2.94 6.38 -21.56
N THR A 678 3.39 6.00 -22.77
CA THR A 678 2.58 5.21 -23.70
C THR A 678 2.34 3.79 -23.22
N GLU A 679 3.30 3.17 -22.54
CA GLU A 679 3.21 1.75 -22.14
C GLU A 679 2.71 1.56 -20.70
N VAL A 680 2.89 2.51 -19.83
CA VAL A 680 2.37 2.45 -18.45
C VAL A 680 0.93 2.95 -18.38
N ASP A 681 0.56 3.92 -19.20
CA ASP A 681 -0.82 4.44 -19.27
C ASP A 681 -1.74 3.59 -20.18
N SER A 682 -1.19 2.66 -20.97
CA SER A 682 -1.94 1.72 -21.79
C SER A 682 -2.14 0.37 -21.09
#